data_72d05d4db9bbeadfac632eaf9ac209ea
#
_entry.id   72d05d4db9bbeadfac632eaf9ac209ea
#
_cell.length_a   1.000
_cell.length_b   1.000
_cell.length_c   1.000
_cell.angle_alpha   90.00
_cell.angle_beta   90.00
_cell.angle_gamma   90.00
#
_symmetry.space_group_name_H-M   'P 1'
#
loop_
_entity.id
_entity.type
_entity.pdbx_description
1 polymer ?
#
loop_
_entity_poly.entity_id
_entity_poly.type
_entity_poly.pdbx_seq_one_letter_code
_entity_poly.pdbx_strand_id
1 'polypeptide(L)'
;MKKCFCLLLTLLCISYSAVAAPGFRIKGKIVDANNNQPIDFADVLLFREGDVNPVFHALPDRDGTFRIADVKDGKYNLLVRLVGYDLYNRPGIVLDAVSKAVDLGTIAMKPLEVGLAEVEVVAQKKQVIYKLDKKVIEASSNLLAGGGSAVDILENTPSIRVDAEGEVSFRGSTGFTVYVDGKPSVFSGTQALEQIPAGHIENIEIITTPSARHDTGGDVGIISIVTKKHAQHGFSGMVNLTGSTVLSRGVDFLVSQQNKASRWYLGGVWSDRLRKSDFDQEKTTIISDTATTSHSNGPRKSNNFNYSMKAGWMYTLPHTTLNADFEGGYGGRTRNGDLDYKEKRLADGATFGEGDYYSRDDYDLHETYFQGTIGFDHKFDDKGHQLMGSFYLKYGGNAMEYFQSDLFNKNNEREKGHRAWEDEHRWTVRGNLDYIYPYSKTGRIEGGYQYFSYLEDGDYTMHFWDPVKKEFYNRDDIYNTFYFQHGINSVYAIVADSYKSFDFQAGVRGEHTHRVLRSSIPGKDRTYNKFEFFPSLHLGYTFPKEHKLLVSYSRRITRPELFFMEPYITYRDFYSAEIGNPDIRSEYINSFELNYKKNIGEHTVSATVFHRSRKDKIERLRVPYEAGVTLDSMANVGHDYSTGVELSGQVQLTRWWNMNLNGSLYHYKVKNQYKTGGENETSTNYDVMWNNSFDVFKYTRIQVDGNFVGPSVTTQG
;
A
#
# COMPACT_ATOMS: atom_id res chain seq x y z
N MET A 1 -29.56 -18.10 -18.85
CA MET A 1 -28.39 -18.09 -17.94
C MET A 1 -28.47 -19.02 -16.72
N LYS A 2 -29.65 -19.35 -16.16
CA LYS A 2 -29.78 -20.28 -14.99
C LYS A 2 -29.53 -21.78 -15.30
N LYS A 3 -29.57 -22.22 -16.53
CA LYS A 3 -29.37 -23.66 -16.91
C LYS A 3 -27.91 -24.03 -17.22
N CYS A 4 -27.04 -23.05 -17.53
CA CYS A 4 -25.60 -23.31 -17.75
C CYS A 4 -24.79 -23.38 -16.45
N PHE A 5 -25.25 -22.74 -15.38
CA PHE A 5 -24.53 -22.73 -14.09
C PHE A 5 -24.65 -24.08 -13.35
N CYS A 6 -25.79 -24.78 -13.50
CA CYS A 6 -25.94 -26.10 -12.89
C CYS A 6 -25.14 -27.20 -13.60
N LEU A 7 -24.86 -27.05 -14.91
CA LEU A 7 -24.07 -28.04 -15.66
C LEU A 7 -22.57 -27.95 -15.35
N LEU A 8 -22.08 -26.78 -14.96
CA LEU A 8 -20.68 -26.59 -14.55
C LEU A 8 -20.40 -27.15 -13.15
N LEU A 9 -21.40 -27.09 -12.25
CA LEU A 9 -21.27 -27.66 -10.91
C LEU A 9 -21.35 -29.19 -10.89
N THR A 10 -22.08 -29.78 -11.82
CA THR A 10 -22.19 -31.25 -11.92
C THR A 10 -20.99 -31.90 -12.62
N LEU A 11 -20.24 -31.16 -13.47
CA LEU A 11 -19.01 -31.68 -14.06
C LEU A 11 -17.81 -31.67 -13.11
N LEU A 12 -17.85 -30.86 -12.03
CA LEU A 12 -16.78 -30.83 -11.02
C LEU A 12 -16.86 -32.00 -10.01
N CYS A 13 -17.95 -32.73 -9.95
CA CYS A 13 -18.17 -33.83 -8.99
C CYS A 13 -17.83 -35.22 -9.49
N ILE A 14 -17.40 -35.41 -10.74
CA ILE A 14 -17.18 -36.74 -11.34
C ILE A 14 -15.73 -36.95 -11.78
N SER A 15 -14.76 -36.69 -10.95
CA SER A 15 -13.43 -37.24 -11.19
C SER A 15 -12.58 -37.18 -9.93
N TYR A 16 -12.72 -38.15 -9.04
CA TYR A 16 -11.63 -38.64 -8.20
C TYR A 16 -12.03 -39.95 -7.53
N SER A 17 -11.89 -41.04 -8.28
CA SER A 17 -11.73 -42.36 -7.66
C SER A 17 -10.37 -42.89 -8.10
N ALA A 18 -9.30 -42.32 -7.56
CA ALA A 18 -7.99 -42.97 -7.58
C ALA A 18 -7.98 -43.95 -6.40
N VAL A 19 -8.00 -45.21 -6.69
CA VAL A 19 -7.72 -46.27 -5.71
C VAL A 19 -6.26 -46.14 -5.31
N ALA A 20 -6.01 -45.52 -4.17
CA ALA A 20 -4.67 -45.42 -3.55
C ALA A 20 -4.30 -46.83 -3.03
N ALA A 21 -3.13 -47.31 -3.40
CA ALA A 21 -2.54 -48.50 -2.76
C ALA A 21 -2.44 -48.22 -1.24
N PRO A 22 -2.69 -49.20 -0.36
CA PRO A 22 -2.64 -48.99 1.09
C PRO A 22 -1.23 -48.57 1.51
N GLY A 23 -1.07 -47.29 1.87
CA GLY A 23 0.17 -46.75 2.40
C GLY A 23 0.48 -47.28 3.79
N PHE A 24 1.73 -47.15 4.20
CA PHE A 24 2.17 -47.53 5.55
C PHE A 24 1.56 -46.59 6.60
N ARG A 25 1.41 -47.04 7.85
CA ARG A 25 0.76 -46.30 8.93
C ARG A 25 1.66 -46.22 10.14
N ILE A 26 1.71 -45.04 10.78
CA ILE A 26 2.35 -44.81 12.08
C ILE A 26 1.27 -44.31 13.03
N LYS A 27 1.19 -44.91 14.22
CA LYS A 27 0.31 -44.42 15.30
C LYS A 27 1.05 -44.38 16.63
N GLY A 28 0.54 -43.57 17.55
CA GLY A 28 1.04 -43.47 18.90
C GLY A 28 0.09 -42.65 19.77
N LYS A 29 0.37 -42.58 21.06
CA LYS A 29 -0.40 -41.79 22.01
C LYS A 29 0.55 -40.87 22.79
N ILE A 30 0.21 -39.60 22.90
CA ILE A 30 1.01 -38.60 23.61
C ILE A 30 0.35 -38.29 24.95
N VAL A 31 1.13 -38.35 26.01
CA VAL A 31 0.69 -38.07 27.39
C VAL A 31 1.71 -37.23 28.13
N ASP A 32 1.27 -36.50 29.12
CA ASP A 32 2.13 -35.79 30.08
C ASP A 32 2.84 -36.80 30.99
N ALA A 33 4.16 -36.70 31.11
CA ALA A 33 4.98 -37.62 31.86
C ALA A 33 4.73 -37.60 33.39
N ASN A 34 4.20 -36.53 33.96
CA ASN A 34 3.98 -36.35 35.37
C ASN A 34 2.62 -36.89 35.85
N ASN A 35 1.58 -36.74 34.99
CA ASN A 35 0.22 -37.07 35.41
C ASN A 35 -0.52 -38.04 34.45
N ASN A 36 0.13 -38.52 33.40
CA ASN A 36 -0.43 -39.39 32.33
C ASN A 36 -1.68 -38.86 31.64
N GLN A 37 -1.95 -37.58 31.73
CA GLN A 37 -3.08 -36.96 31.00
C GLN A 37 -2.76 -36.88 29.49
N PRO A 38 -3.73 -37.15 28.66
CA PRO A 38 -3.55 -37.05 27.19
C PRO A 38 -3.27 -35.60 26.75
N ILE A 39 -2.36 -35.46 25.80
CA ILE A 39 -1.99 -34.18 25.19
C ILE A 39 -2.55 -34.12 23.78
N ASP A 40 -3.45 -33.16 23.50
CA ASP A 40 -4.21 -33.03 22.25
C ASP A 40 -3.71 -31.91 21.29
N PHE A 41 -2.75 -31.09 21.69
CA PHE A 41 -2.21 -29.99 20.89
C PHE A 41 -0.72 -30.09 20.56
N ALA A 42 -0.11 -31.27 20.65
CA ALA A 42 1.28 -31.45 20.30
C ALA A 42 1.48 -31.57 18.78
N ASP A 43 2.48 -30.89 18.23
CA ASP A 43 2.91 -31.07 16.84
C ASP A 43 3.67 -32.40 16.68
N VAL A 44 3.17 -33.32 15.89
CA VAL A 44 3.83 -34.58 15.53
C VAL A 44 4.37 -34.46 14.11
N LEU A 45 5.69 -34.32 13.98
CA LEU A 45 6.39 -34.11 12.73
C LEU A 45 7.18 -35.34 12.33
N LEU A 46 6.99 -35.84 11.10
CA LEU A 46 7.73 -36.98 10.56
C LEU A 46 8.69 -36.51 9.48
N PHE A 47 9.98 -36.74 9.68
CA PHE A 47 11.04 -36.43 8.72
C PHE A 47 11.54 -37.71 8.06
N ARG A 48 11.81 -37.70 6.77
CA ARG A 48 12.58 -38.76 6.13
C ARG A 48 14.06 -38.60 6.52
N GLU A 49 14.77 -39.71 6.70
CA GLU A 49 16.18 -39.66 7.10
C GLU A 49 16.99 -38.86 6.07
N GLY A 50 17.67 -37.79 6.53
CA GLY A 50 18.40 -36.83 5.71
C GLY A 50 17.63 -35.60 5.24
N ASP A 51 16.33 -35.53 5.41
CA ASP A 51 15.52 -34.37 5.01
C ASP A 51 15.44 -33.32 6.16
N VAL A 52 15.54 -32.05 5.79
CA VAL A 52 15.44 -30.92 6.73
C VAL A 52 13.97 -30.52 6.98
N ASN A 53 13.07 -30.85 6.04
CA ASN A 53 11.64 -30.52 6.13
C ASN A 53 10.82 -31.76 6.52
N PRO A 54 9.78 -31.64 7.36
CA PRO A 54 8.90 -32.75 7.68
C PRO A 54 8.10 -33.17 6.46
N VAL A 55 7.97 -34.48 6.23
CA VAL A 55 7.17 -35.06 5.15
C VAL A 55 5.72 -35.27 5.55
N PHE A 56 5.43 -35.32 6.87
CA PHE A 56 4.09 -35.40 7.44
C PHE A 56 4.02 -34.56 8.73
N HIS A 57 2.83 -34.01 8.98
CA HIS A 57 2.45 -33.34 10.21
C HIS A 57 1.11 -33.91 10.67
N ALA A 58 1.00 -34.26 11.94
CA ALA A 58 -0.24 -34.71 12.56
C ALA A 58 -0.44 -34.03 13.90
N LEU A 59 -1.69 -33.86 14.29
CA LEU A 59 -2.11 -33.43 15.61
C LEU A 59 -2.77 -34.61 16.33
N PRO A 60 -2.54 -34.84 17.62
CA PRO A 60 -3.25 -35.85 18.38
C PRO A 60 -4.74 -35.51 18.54
N ASP A 61 -5.58 -36.52 18.62
CA ASP A 61 -6.96 -36.40 19.04
C ASP A 61 -7.07 -36.03 20.52
N ARG A 62 -8.27 -35.72 21.01
CA ARG A 62 -8.52 -35.34 22.42
C ARG A 62 -8.07 -36.39 23.44
N ASP A 63 -7.94 -37.64 23.04
CA ASP A 63 -7.40 -38.72 23.86
C ASP A 63 -5.87 -38.88 23.76
N GLY A 64 -5.21 -37.95 23.07
CA GLY A 64 -3.77 -37.94 22.85
C GLY A 64 -3.30 -38.86 21.70
N THR A 65 -4.18 -39.56 21.02
CA THR A 65 -3.82 -40.49 19.94
C THR A 65 -3.55 -39.76 18.63
N PHE A 66 -2.43 -40.01 17.97
CA PHE A 66 -2.15 -39.52 16.61
C PHE A 66 -2.02 -40.68 15.63
N ARG A 67 -2.31 -40.39 14.36
CA ARG A 67 -2.22 -41.35 13.24
C ARG A 67 -1.68 -40.63 12.01
N ILE A 68 -0.64 -41.22 11.42
CA ILE A 68 -0.09 -40.80 10.14
C ILE A 68 -0.31 -41.95 9.15
N ALA A 69 -1.07 -41.72 8.10
CA ALA A 69 -1.40 -42.71 7.08
C ALA A 69 -0.70 -42.35 5.76
N ASP A 70 -0.68 -43.30 4.81
CA ASP A 70 -0.16 -43.11 3.44
C ASP A 70 1.32 -42.72 3.38
N VAL A 71 2.10 -43.13 4.38
CA VAL A 71 3.55 -42.93 4.40
C VAL A 71 4.19 -43.91 3.41
N LYS A 72 5.18 -43.49 2.65
CA LYS A 72 5.95 -44.36 1.76
C LYS A 72 6.94 -45.22 2.55
N ASP A 73 7.44 -46.29 1.91
CA ASP A 73 8.57 -47.07 2.46
C ASP A 73 9.82 -46.18 2.64
N GLY A 74 10.59 -46.44 3.66
CA GLY A 74 11.79 -45.67 3.99
C GLY A 74 12.11 -45.63 5.47
N LYS A 75 13.18 -44.88 5.80
CA LYS A 75 13.56 -44.58 7.19
C LYS A 75 13.13 -43.17 7.55
N TYR A 76 12.62 -43.05 8.79
CA TYR A 76 12.00 -41.81 9.26
C TYR A 76 12.46 -41.46 10.68
N ASN A 77 12.43 -40.19 11.01
CA ASN A 77 12.61 -39.62 12.34
C ASN A 77 11.32 -38.91 12.74
N LEU A 78 10.79 -39.22 13.93
CA LEU A 78 9.62 -38.56 14.50
C LEU A 78 10.07 -37.52 15.52
N LEU A 79 9.60 -36.31 15.38
CA LEU A 79 9.76 -35.23 16.34
C LEU A 79 8.38 -34.81 16.86
N VAL A 80 8.24 -34.81 18.20
CA VAL A 80 7.05 -34.29 18.87
C VAL A 80 7.45 -33.04 19.64
N ARG A 81 6.71 -31.95 19.41
CA ARG A 81 6.94 -30.68 20.11
C ARG A 81 5.63 -30.10 20.64
N LEU A 82 5.71 -29.53 21.83
CA LEU A 82 4.65 -28.77 22.46
C LEU A 82 5.27 -27.66 23.32
N VAL A 83 4.68 -26.47 23.31
CA VAL A 83 5.14 -25.37 24.16
C VAL A 83 4.99 -25.75 25.63
N GLY A 84 6.07 -25.64 26.41
CA GLY A 84 6.11 -26.03 27.81
C GLY A 84 6.53 -27.49 28.07
N TYR A 85 6.97 -28.22 27.04
CA TYR A 85 7.45 -29.59 27.14
C TYR A 85 8.80 -29.77 26.42
N ASP A 86 9.61 -30.72 26.90
CA ASP A 86 10.86 -31.14 26.24
C ASP A 86 10.55 -31.70 24.85
N LEU A 87 11.43 -31.43 23.88
CA LEU A 87 11.35 -32.02 22.56
C LEU A 87 11.54 -33.52 22.60
N TYR A 88 10.55 -34.28 22.10
CA TYR A 88 10.71 -35.71 21.94
C TYR A 88 11.16 -36.07 20.54
N ASN A 89 12.32 -36.71 20.41
CA ASN A 89 12.86 -37.15 19.12
C ASN A 89 13.04 -38.65 19.10
N ARG A 90 12.44 -39.32 18.09
CA ARG A 90 12.60 -40.77 17.88
C ARG A 90 13.14 -41.04 16.47
N PRO A 91 14.44 -41.21 16.31
CA PRO A 91 15.05 -41.56 15.04
C PRO A 91 14.86 -43.06 14.69
N GLY A 92 15.09 -43.40 13.42
CA GLY A 92 15.22 -44.76 12.95
C GLY A 92 13.92 -45.57 12.84
N ILE A 93 12.79 -44.95 12.59
CA ILE A 93 11.53 -45.63 12.26
C ILE A 93 11.65 -46.17 10.84
N VAL A 94 11.61 -47.49 10.68
CA VAL A 94 11.70 -48.18 9.37
C VAL A 94 10.30 -48.62 8.94
N LEU A 95 9.89 -48.22 7.76
CA LEU A 95 8.69 -48.70 7.09
C LEU A 95 9.12 -49.48 5.85
N ASP A 96 8.78 -50.77 5.80
CA ASP A 96 9.10 -51.70 4.72
C ASP A 96 7.97 -52.71 4.49
N ALA A 97 8.12 -53.57 3.53
CA ALA A 97 7.11 -54.57 3.16
C ALA A 97 6.71 -55.51 4.33
N VAL A 98 7.55 -55.64 5.36
CA VAL A 98 7.31 -56.45 6.55
C VAL A 98 6.60 -55.61 7.62
N SER A 99 7.00 -54.32 7.79
CA SER A 99 6.50 -53.38 8.81
C SER A 99 5.50 -52.40 8.23
N LYS A 100 4.34 -52.86 7.76
CA LYS A 100 3.30 -52.04 7.15
C LYS A 100 2.59 -51.07 8.10
N ALA A 101 2.66 -51.31 9.42
CA ALA A 101 2.11 -50.46 10.45
C ALA A 101 3.03 -50.46 11.67
N VAL A 102 3.45 -49.27 12.08
CA VAL A 102 4.30 -49.11 13.28
C VAL A 102 3.47 -48.42 14.36
N ASP A 103 3.37 -49.07 15.51
CA ASP A 103 2.78 -48.53 16.73
C ASP A 103 3.93 -48.05 17.62
N LEU A 104 4.01 -46.75 17.86
CA LEU A 104 5.06 -46.14 18.68
C LEU A 104 4.77 -46.21 20.18
N GLY A 105 3.57 -46.76 20.54
CA GLY A 105 3.12 -46.86 21.93
C GLY A 105 2.81 -45.48 22.53
N THR A 106 2.96 -45.41 23.86
CA THR A 106 2.75 -44.13 24.59
C THR A 106 4.04 -43.34 24.65
N ILE A 107 3.96 -42.10 24.15
CA ILE A 107 5.04 -41.11 24.20
C ILE A 107 4.76 -40.19 25.37
N ALA A 108 5.57 -40.28 26.43
CA ALA A 108 5.45 -39.42 27.58
C ALA A 108 6.31 -38.16 27.38
N MET A 109 5.64 -37.02 27.22
CA MET A 109 6.27 -35.69 27.09
C MET A 109 6.60 -35.18 28.53
N LYS A 110 7.83 -34.81 28.75
CA LYS A 110 8.23 -34.21 30.03
C LYS A 110 7.93 -32.70 30.00
N PRO A 111 7.16 -32.17 30.99
CA PRO A 111 7.07 -30.72 31.13
C PRO A 111 8.46 -30.15 31.40
N LEU A 112 8.75 -29.01 30.73
CA LEU A 112 9.97 -28.25 31.05
C LEU A 112 9.91 -27.79 32.50
N GLU A 113 10.76 -28.33 33.34
CA GLU A 113 11.00 -27.76 34.66
C GLU A 113 11.61 -26.38 34.46
N VAL A 114 10.85 -25.35 34.79
CA VAL A 114 11.33 -23.95 34.71
C VAL A 114 12.32 -23.73 35.84
N GLY A 115 13.51 -24.24 35.69
CA GLY A 115 14.68 -23.70 36.37
C GLY A 115 14.92 -22.30 35.77
N LEU A 116 14.99 -21.27 36.64
CA LEU A 116 15.26 -19.87 36.30
C LEU A 116 16.65 -19.70 35.65
N ALA A 117 16.88 -20.22 34.45
CA ALA A 117 18.02 -19.91 33.59
C ALA A 117 17.89 -20.68 32.25
N GLU A 118 17.07 -20.21 31.35
CA GLU A 118 17.35 -20.20 29.91
C GLU A 118 16.21 -19.43 29.23
N VAL A 119 16.41 -18.13 29.14
CA VAL A 119 15.63 -17.31 28.20
C VAL A 119 16.10 -17.79 26.85
N GLU A 120 15.27 -18.61 26.18
CA GLU A 120 15.38 -18.79 24.74
C GLU A 120 15.16 -17.39 24.13
N VAL A 121 16.26 -16.74 23.75
CA VAL A 121 16.23 -15.51 22.97
C VAL A 121 15.68 -15.93 21.61
N VAL A 122 14.36 -15.92 21.47
CA VAL A 122 13.75 -15.74 20.17
C VAL A 122 14.29 -14.42 19.70
N ALA A 123 15.29 -14.45 18.82
CA ALA A 123 15.86 -13.24 18.23
C ALA A 123 14.71 -12.43 17.69
N GLN A 124 14.36 -11.33 18.36
CA GLN A 124 13.28 -10.46 17.88
C GLN A 124 13.67 -10.04 16.49
N LYS A 125 12.83 -10.36 15.49
CA LYS A 125 13.06 -9.90 14.12
C LYS A 125 13.24 -8.39 14.18
N LYS A 126 14.34 -7.89 13.61
CA LYS A 126 14.61 -6.45 13.55
C LYS A 126 13.41 -5.78 12.88
N GLN A 127 12.82 -4.81 13.53
CA GLN A 127 11.62 -4.11 13.06
C GLN A 127 11.86 -3.42 11.70
N VAL A 128 13.09 -2.92 11.46
CA VAL A 128 13.50 -2.31 10.20
C VAL A 128 14.79 -2.95 9.70
N ILE A 129 14.74 -3.45 8.47
CA ILE A 129 15.89 -4.05 7.78
C ILE A 129 16.28 -3.15 6.60
N TYR A 130 17.54 -2.69 6.57
CA TYR A 130 18.05 -1.86 5.47
C TYR A 130 18.74 -2.74 4.43
N LYS A 131 18.26 -2.72 3.18
CA LYS A 131 18.89 -3.33 2.00
C LYS A 131 19.59 -2.26 1.17
N LEU A 132 20.22 -2.64 0.05
CA LEU A 132 20.96 -1.71 -0.82
C LEU A 132 20.05 -0.61 -1.40
N ASP A 133 18.85 -0.97 -1.77
CA ASP A 133 17.85 -0.17 -2.49
C ASP A 133 16.60 0.18 -1.70
N LYS A 134 16.42 -0.41 -0.49
CA LYS A 134 15.16 -0.27 0.27
C LYS A 134 15.30 -0.46 1.77
N LYS A 135 14.33 0.10 2.51
CA LYS A 135 14.08 -0.21 3.92
C LYS A 135 12.91 -1.19 3.99
N VAL A 136 13.02 -2.26 4.76
CA VAL A 136 11.96 -3.28 4.97
C VAL A 136 11.47 -3.19 6.39
N ILE A 137 10.18 -2.99 6.58
CA ILE A 137 9.50 -2.90 7.86
C ILE A 137 8.70 -4.18 8.05
N GLU A 138 9.06 -4.97 9.06
CA GLU A 138 8.35 -6.21 9.40
C GLU A 138 7.02 -5.90 10.08
N ALA A 139 5.90 -6.16 9.42
CA ALA A 139 4.57 -5.89 9.94
C ALA A 139 4.27 -6.67 11.22
N SER A 140 4.78 -7.90 11.35
CA SER A 140 4.60 -8.75 12.52
C SER A 140 5.21 -8.19 13.81
N SER A 141 6.11 -7.22 13.71
CA SER A 141 6.71 -6.53 14.85
C SER A 141 5.86 -5.37 15.37
N ASN A 142 4.83 -4.93 14.62
CA ASN A 142 3.94 -3.85 14.98
C ASN A 142 2.63 -4.40 15.57
N LEU A 143 2.26 -3.97 16.78
CA LEU A 143 1.02 -4.39 17.44
C LEU A 143 -0.24 -3.98 16.66
N LEU A 144 -0.17 -2.88 15.89
CA LEU A 144 -1.27 -2.41 15.04
C LEU A 144 -1.52 -3.31 13.82
N ALA A 145 -0.58 -4.21 13.48
CA ALA A 145 -0.77 -5.17 12.39
C ALA A 145 -1.89 -6.20 12.63
N GLY A 146 -2.44 -6.26 13.83
CA GLY A 146 -3.60 -7.11 14.16
C GLY A 146 -4.94 -6.53 13.70
N GLY A 147 -5.01 -5.25 13.36
CA GLY A 147 -6.25 -4.55 12.93
C GLY A 147 -5.93 -3.31 12.10
N GLY A 148 -6.94 -2.71 11.45
CA GLY A 148 -6.73 -1.53 10.61
C GLY A 148 -6.21 -1.84 9.20
N SER A 149 -5.44 -0.93 8.61
CA SER A 149 -4.92 -1.02 7.24
C SER A 149 -3.40 -0.81 7.18
N ALA A 150 -2.86 -0.78 5.97
CA ALA A 150 -1.47 -0.41 5.75
C ALA A 150 -1.15 1.00 6.26
N VAL A 151 -2.11 1.93 6.25
CA VAL A 151 -1.94 3.29 6.80
C VAL A 151 -1.58 3.23 8.28
N ASP A 152 -2.29 2.40 9.07
CA ASP A 152 -2.06 2.30 10.52
C ASP A 152 -0.67 1.73 10.86
N ILE A 153 -0.12 0.85 10.00
CA ILE A 153 1.26 0.39 10.15
C ILE A 153 2.24 1.51 9.80
N LEU A 154 1.94 2.27 8.74
CA LEU A 154 2.80 3.33 8.23
C LEU A 154 2.80 4.56 9.13
N GLU A 155 1.76 4.83 9.89
CA GLU A 155 1.70 5.91 10.87
C GLU A 155 2.87 5.86 11.87
N ASN A 156 3.36 4.65 12.16
CA ASN A 156 4.53 4.43 13.02
C ASN A 156 5.83 4.21 12.24
N THR A 157 5.89 4.66 11.00
CA THR A 157 7.03 4.44 10.11
C THR A 157 7.84 5.72 9.91
N PRO A 158 9.17 5.67 10.04
CA PRO A 158 10.03 6.83 9.85
C PRO A 158 9.83 7.53 8.51
N SER A 159 9.81 8.87 8.53
CA SER A 159 9.67 9.73 7.35
C SER A 159 8.28 9.68 6.69
N ILE A 160 7.32 8.98 7.30
CA ILE A 160 5.92 8.97 6.88
C ILE A 160 5.09 9.77 7.88
N ARG A 161 4.19 10.58 7.37
CA ARG A 161 3.21 11.33 8.15
C ARG A 161 1.82 10.94 7.68
N VAL A 162 0.94 10.72 8.64
CA VAL A 162 -0.51 10.61 8.41
C VAL A 162 -1.15 11.84 9.05
N ASP A 163 -1.89 12.62 8.29
CA ASP A 163 -2.57 13.82 8.81
C ASP A 163 -3.91 13.47 9.48
N ALA A 164 -4.62 14.49 9.97
CA ALA A 164 -5.91 14.32 10.64
C ALA A 164 -7.00 13.77 9.70
N GLU A 165 -6.89 14.04 8.42
CA GLU A 165 -7.75 13.53 7.35
C GLU A 165 -7.39 12.08 6.99
N GLY A 166 -6.24 11.59 7.44
CA GLY A 166 -5.67 10.26 7.18
C GLY A 166 -4.90 10.19 5.88
N GLU A 167 -4.56 11.33 5.27
CA GLU A 167 -3.73 11.37 4.09
C GLU A 167 -2.28 11.05 4.46
N VAL A 168 -1.69 10.12 3.72
CA VAL A 168 -0.31 9.70 3.92
C VAL A 168 0.62 10.58 3.10
N SER A 169 1.65 11.11 3.73
CA SER A 169 2.75 11.80 3.05
C SER A 169 4.09 11.17 3.42
N PHE A 170 4.98 11.11 2.45
CA PHE A 170 6.33 10.62 2.62
C PHE A 170 7.32 11.74 2.34
N ARG A 171 8.16 12.11 3.33
CA ARG A 171 9.06 13.27 3.23
C ARG A 171 8.35 14.55 2.78
N GLY A 172 7.14 14.78 3.29
CA GLY A 172 6.33 15.95 2.97
C GLY A 172 5.66 15.96 1.60
N SER A 173 5.64 14.84 0.87
CA SER A 173 4.92 14.70 -0.39
C SER A 173 3.96 13.51 -0.37
N THR A 174 2.79 13.67 -0.97
CA THR A 174 1.80 12.61 -1.21
C THR A 174 2.05 11.85 -2.51
N GLY A 175 3.04 12.27 -3.32
CA GLY A 175 3.36 11.74 -4.65
C GLY A 175 4.19 10.44 -4.63
N PHE A 176 3.88 9.49 -3.74
CA PHE A 176 4.49 8.15 -3.73
C PHE A 176 3.66 7.16 -4.55
N THR A 177 4.34 6.13 -5.08
CA THR A 177 3.67 5.02 -5.77
C THR A 177 3.51 3.84 -4.82
N VAL A 178 2.33 3.22 -4.80
CA VAL A 178 2.09 2.01 -4.00
C VAL A 178 2.22 0.77 -4.88
N TYR A 179 2.98 -0.20 -4.40
CA TYR A 179 3.10 -1.52 -4.99
C TYR A 179 2.51 -2.56 -4.04
N VAL A 180 1.86 -3.56 -4.59
CA VAL A 180 1.38 -4.74 -3.84
C VAL A 180 1.98 -5.97 -4.49
N ASP A 181 2.75 -6.75 -3.73
CA ASP A 181 3.46 -7.94 -4.22
C ASP A 181 4.31 -7.69 -5.48
N GLY A 182 5.01 -6.55 -5.51
CA GLY A 182 5.88 -6.15 -6.62
C GLY A 182 5.16 -5.57 -7.83
N LYS A 183 3.84 -5.36 -7.77
CA LYS A 183 3.02 -4.77 -8.84
C LYS A 183 2.48 -3.42 -8.38
N PRO A 184 2.52 -2.37 -9.21
CA PRO A 184 1.90 -1.10 -8.85
C PRO A 184 0.42 -1.28 -8.54
N SER A 185 -0.03 -0.65 -7.45
CA SER A 185 -1.44 -0.63 -7.08
C SER A 185 -2.27 0.10 -8.13
N VAL A 186 -3.53 -0.24 -8.22
CA VAL A 186 -4.51 0.41 -9.10
C VAL A 186 -5.00 1.72 -8.52
N PHE A 187 -5.11 1.74 -7.20
CA PHE A 187 -5.42 2.96 -6.47
C PHE A 187 -4.14 3.72 -6.21
N SER A 188 -4.19 5.04 -6.24
CA SER A 188 -3.04 5.90 -5.99
C SER A 188 -2.93 6.28 -4.50
N GLY A 189 -1.72 6.59 -4.07
CA GLY A 189 -1.45 7.20 -2.77
C GLY A 189 -2.08 6.51 -1.58
N THR A 190 -2.68 7.29 -0.71
CA THR A 190 -3.30 6.85 0.54
C THR A 190 -4.46 5.89 0.30
N GLN A 191 -5.27 6.09 -0.74
CA GLN A 191 -6.41 5.22 -1.04
C GLN A 191 -5.98 3.77 -1.26
N ALA A 192 -4.84 3.54 -1.92
CA ALA A 192 -4.28 2.21 -2.10
C ALA A 192 -3.92 1.53 -0.76
N LEU A 193 -3.36 2.29 0.17
CA LEU A 193 -2.94 1.81 1.48
C LEU A 193 -4.13 1.51 2.39
N GLU A 194 -5.17 2.33 2.34
CA GLU A 194 -6.39 2.16 3.13
C GLU A 194 -7.13 0.85 2.83
N GLN A 195 -7.02 0.37 1.60
CA GLN A 195 -7.72 -0.85 1.16
C GLN A 195 -7.00 -2.15 1.52
N ILE A 196 -5.76 -2.07 2.03
CA ILE A 196 -4.99 -3.25 2.37
C ILE A 196 -5.09 -3.50 3.89
N PRO A 197 -5.80 -4.54 4.35
CA PRO A 197 -5.88 -4.86 5.76
C PRO A 197 -4.50 -5.15 6.36
N ALA A 198 -4.19 -4.56 7.50
CA ALA A 198 -2.90 -4.73 8.19
C ALA A 198 -2.59 -6.20 8.48
N GLY A 199 -3.61 -6.98 8.83
CA GLY A 199 -3.50 -8.42 9.06
C GLY A 199 -3.01 -9.24 7.87
N HIS A 200 -3.17 -8.75 6.64
CA HIS A 200 -2.70 -9.39 5.41
C HIS A 200 -1.25 -9.05 5.05
N ILE A 201 -0.62 -8.09 5.74
CA ILE A 201 0.72 -7.59 5.42
C ILE A 201 1.78 -8.45 6.12
N GLU A 202 2.76 -8.91 5.36
CA GLU A 202 3.98 -9.54 5.88
C GLU A 202 5.03 -8.49 6.23
N ASN A 203 5.33 -7.61 5.25
CA ASN A 203 6.23 -6.48 5.44
C ASN A 203 5.88 -5.32 4.49
N ILE A 204 6.41 -4.14 4.83
CA ILE A 204 6.32 -2.96 3.98
C ILE A 204 7.75 -2.56 3.59
N GLU A 205 7.98 -2.40 2.30
CA GLU A 205 9.25 -1.97 1.76
C GLU A 205 9.16 -0.50 1.32
N ILE A 206 10.05 0.34 1.82
CA ILE A 206 10.17 1.74 1.43
C ILE A 206 11.39 1.90 0.54
N ILE A 207 11.15 2.32 -0.70
CA ILE A 207 12.16 2.46 -1.74
C ILE A 207 12.25 3.93 -2.12
N THR A 208 13.21 4.65 -1.57
CA THR A 208 13.38 6.10 -1.77
C THR A 208 14.02 6.45 -3.11
N THR A 209 14.90 5.58 -3.59
CA THR A 209 15.62 5.70 -4.86
C THR A 209 15.43 4.43 -5.70
N PRO A 210 14.27 4.26 -6.37
CA PRO A 210 13.98 3.04 -7.13
C PRO A 210 14.96 2.79 -8.28
N SER A 211 15.27 1.52 -8.51
CA SER A 211 16.08 1.08 -9.66
C SER A 211 15.31 1.19 -10.98
N ALA A 212 16.02 1.08 -12.10
CA ALA A 212 15.43 1.15 -13.45
C ALA A 212 14.35 0.10 -13.76
N ARG A 213 14.26 -0.97 -13.00
CA ARG A 213 13.21 -1.99 -13.09
C ARG A 213 11.83 -1.48 -12.68
N HIS A 214 11.81 -0.55 -11.73
CA HIS A 214 10.55 0.01 -11.20
C HIS A 214 9.99 1.08 -12.15
N ASP A 215 8.68 1.26 -12.07
CA ASP A 215 8.00 2.39 -12.71
C ASP A 215 8.61 3.71 -12.24
N THR A 216 8.79 4.64 -13.17
CA THR A 216 9.39 5.94 -12.89
C THR A 216 8.42 6.93 -12.25
N GLY A 217 7.13 6.60 -12.15
CA GLY A 217 6.09 7.46 -11.58
C GLY A 217 6.30 7.77 -10.08
N GLY A 218 5.81 8.94 -9.67
CA GLY A 218 5.89 9.46 -8.30
C GLY A 218 7.17 10.22 -7.97
N ASP A 219 7.10 11.10 -6.99
CA ASP A 219 8.17 12.07 -6.70
C ASP A 219 9.06 11.71 -5.50
N VAL A 220 8.57 10.92 -4.54
CA VAL A 220 9.29 10.59 -3.30
C VAL A 220 9.67 9.13 -3.15
N GLY A 221 9.25 8.26 -4.06
CA GLY A 221 9.62 6.84 -4.02
C GLY A 221 8.44 5.89 -4.12
N ILE A 222 8.67 4.67 -3.65
CA ILE A 222 7.68 3.57 -3.69
C ILE A 222 7.46 3.05 -2.28
N ILE A 223 6.20 2.85 -1.91
CA ILE A 223 5.78 2.06 -0.76
C ILE A 223 5.29 0.73 -1.29
N SER A 224 6.05 -0.33 -1.07
CA SER A 224 5.73 -1.68 -1.55
C SER A 224 5.22 -2.54 -0.41
N ILE A 225 3.98 -2.99 -0.52
CA ILE A 225 3.34 -3.89 0.43
C ILE A 225 3.58 -5.33 -0.03
N VAL A 226 4.18 -6.12 0.83
CA VAL A 226 4.34 -7.56 0.63
C VAL A 226 3.27 -8.26 1.47
N THR A 227 2.38 -8.98 0.81
CA THR A 227 1.30 -9.68 1.50
C THR A 227 1.76 -11.04 2.02
N LYS A 228 1.15 -11.48 3.12
CA LYS A 228 1.38 -12.81 3.69
C LYS A 228 1.01 -13.87 2.66
N LYS A 229 1.99 -14.64 2.25
CA LYS A 229 1.83 -15.79 1.36
C LYS A 229 1.89 -17.09 2.16
N HIS A 230 1.25 -17.10 3.35
CA HIS A 230 1.37 -18.25 4.22
C HIS A 230 0.89 -19.50 3.53
N ALA A 231 1.84 -20.39 3.39
CA ALA A 231 1.56 -21.73 3.02
C ALA A 231 2.49 -22.66 3.79
N GLN A 232 2.07 -23.03 4.94
CA GLN A 232 2.39 -24.36 5.44
C GLN A 232 1.61 -25.36 4.57
N HIS A 233 2.22 -26.49 4.25
CA HIS A 233 1.48 -27.56 3.55
C HIS A 233 0.20 -27.88 4.34
N GLY A 234 -0.96 -27.78 3.69
CA GLY A 234 -2.24 -28.00 4.31
C GLY A 234 -3.21 -26.83 4.08
N PHE A 235 -4.21 -26.79 4.90
CA PHE A 235 -5.24 -25.76 4.91
C PHE A 235 -4.92 -24.72 5.99
N SER A 236 -5.05 -23.45 5.66
CA SER A 236 -4.91 -22.34 6.61
C SER A 236 -5.99 -21.29 6.39
N GLY A 237 -6.41 -20.65 7.47
CA GLY A 237 -7.41 -19.59 7.42
C GLY A 237 -7.14 -18.52 8.46
N MET A 238 -7.57 -17.29 8.14
CA MET A 238 -7.52 -16.12 9.01
C MET A 238 -8.82 -15.36 8.85
N VAL A 239 -9.37 -14.89 9.97
CA VAL A 239 -10.48 -13.96 10.01
C VAL A 239 -10.12 -12.84 10.97
N ASN A 240 -10.28 -11.60 10.54
CA ASN A 240 -10.09 -10.43 11.37
C ASN A 240 -11.41 -9.68 11.50
N LEU A 241 -11.69 -9.20 12.71
CA LEU A 241 -12.82 -8.36 13.03
C LEU A 241 -12.27 -7.02 13.53
N THR A 242 -12.72 -5.93 12.92
CA THR A 242 -12.31 -4.57 13.29
C THR A 242 -13.53 -3.77 13.75
N GLY A 243 -13.36 -3.06 14.85
CA GLY A 243 -14.38 -2.16 15.38
C GLY A 243 -13.76 -0.96 16.09
N SER A 244 -14.40 0.20 16.04
CA SER A 244 -13.93 1.40 16.72
C SER A 244 -15.06 2.16 17.42
N THR A 245 -14.70 3.05 18.33
CA THR A 245 -15.64 3.90 19.07
C THR A 245 -16.40 4.90 18.19
N VAL A 246 -15.86 5.23 17.01
CA VAL A 246 -16.51 6.08 15.99
C VAL A 246 -17.36 5.29 15.00
N LEU A 247 -17.65 4.00 15.30
CA LEU A 247 -18.46 3.08 14.50
C LEU A 247 -17.82 2.61 13.18
N SER A 248 -16.51 2.78 13.02
CA SER A 248 -15.78 2.05 11.95
C SER A 248 -15.85 0.55 12.24
N ARG A 249 -16.07 -0.25 11.22
CA ARG A 249 -16.28 -1.69 11.32
C ARG A 249 -15.73 -2.40 10.10
N GLY A 250 -15.23 -3.60 10.30
CA GLY A 250 -14.71 -4.41 9.19
C GLY A 250 -14.64 -5.88 9.54
N VAL A 251 -14.76 -6.67 8.50
CA VAL A 251 -14.49 -8.11 8.52
C VAL A 251 -13.61 -8.42 7.32
N ASP A 252 -12.48 -9.04 7.54
CA ASP A 252 -11.71 -9.61 6.46
C ASP A 252 -11.35 -11.06 6.76
N PHE A 253 -11.29 -11.87 5.70
CA PHE A 253 -10.91 -13.25 5.80
C PHE A 253 -9.98 -13.66 4.65
N LEU A 254 -9.13 -14.63 4.92
CA LEU A 254 -8.29 -15.28 3.93
C LEU A 254 -8.23 -16.76 4.25
N VAL A 255 -8.59 -17.59 3.29
CA VAL A 255 -8.50 -19.05 3.35
C VAL A 255 -7.58 -19.51 2.24
N SER A 256 -6.65 -20.39 2.55
CA SER A 256 -5.72 -20.93 1.56
C SER A 256 -5.44 -22.40 1.81
N GLN A 257 -5.17 -23.11 0.73
CA GLN A 257 -4.67 -24.47 0.77
C GLN A 257 -3.43 -24.57 -0.12
N GLN A 258 -2.41 -25.23 0.38
CA GLN A 258 -1.20 -25.51 -0.35
C GLN A 258 -0.86 -26.98 -0.30
N ASN A 259 -0.51 -27.56 -1.46
CA ASN A 259 0.19 -28.82 -1.58
C ASN A 259 1.57 -28.58 -2.24
N LYS A 260 2.31 -29.64 -2.58
CA LYS A 260 3.67 -29.52 -3.15
C LYS A 260 3.72 -28.72 -4.47
N ALA A 261 2.70 -28.82 -5.31
CA ALA A 261 2.71 -28.24 -6.63
C ALA A 261 1.70 -27.11 -6.80
N SER A 262 0.63 -27.09 -6.00
CA SER A 262 -0.48 -26.15 -6.18
C SER A 262 -0.80 -25.43 -4.88
N ARG A 263 -1.11 -24.17 -5.01
CA ARG A 263 -1.67 -23.33 -3.96
C ARG A 263 -2.86 -22.58 -4.51
N TRP A 264 -3.94 -22.52 -3.74
CA TRP A 264 -5.03 -21.61 -4.01
C TRP A 264 -5.39 -20.82 -2.75
N TYR A 265 -5.98 -19.67 -2.94
CA TYR A 265 -6.54 -18.87 -1.85
C TYR A 265 -7.85 -18.21 -2.28
N LEU A 266 -8.70 -17.98 -1.29
CA LEU A 266 -9.90 -17.17 -1.37
C LEU A 266 -9.91 -16.19 -0.21
N GLY A 267 -10.16 -14.93 -0.47
CA GLY A 267 -10.24 -13.89 0.54
C GLY A 267 -11.38 -12.92 0.26
N GLY A 268 -11.79 -12.21 1.29
CA GLY A 268 -12.79 -11.16 1.17
C GLY A 268 -12.56 -10.08 2.21
N VAL A 269 -13.00 -8.88 1.87
CA VAL A 269 -12.95 -7.70 2.71
C VAL A 269 -14.33 -7.05 2.70
N TRP A 270 -14.84 -6.74 3.88
CA TRP A 270 -15.96 -5.85 4.10
C TRP A 270 -15.53 -4.81 5.13
N SER A 271 -15.41 -3.56 4.74
CA SER A 271 -14.88 -2.50 5.58
C SER A 271 -15.62 -1.19 5.38
N ASP A 272 -16.08 -0.60 6.49
CA ASP A 272 -16.59 0.77 6.59
C ASP A 272 -15.69 1.53 7.58
N ARG A 273 -15.01 2.57 7.12
CA ARG A 273 -14.15 3.42 7.95
C ARG A 273 -14.76 4.79 8.12
N LEU A 274 -15.48 4.95 9.20
CA LEU A 274 -16.14 6.19 9.54
C LEU A 274 -15.14 7.12 10.26
N ARG A 275 -15.06 8.36 9.79
CA ARG A 275 -14.35 9.48 10.45
C ARG A 275 -15.33 10.58 10.75
N LYS A 276 -15.15 11.22 11.90
CA LYS A 276 -15.86 12.44 12.29
C LYS A 276 -14.83 13.51 12.55
N SER A 277 -15.06 14.69 12.02
CA SER A 277 -14.21 15.88 12.21
C SER A 277 -15.08 17.12 12.36
N ASP A 278 -14.54 18.11 13.03
CA ASP A 278 -15.09 19.45 13.04
C ASP A 278 -14.31 20.28 12.04
N PHE A 279 -15.04 21.00 11.20
CA PHE A 279 -14.49 21.89 10.18
C PHE A 279 -14.64 23.33 10.64
N ASP A 280 -13.56 24.10 10.51
CA ASP A 280 -13.57 25.54 10.78
C ASP A 280 -12.66 26.22 9.76
N GLN A 281 -13.21 27.15 8.97
CA GLN A 281 -12.49 27.86 7.93
C GLN A 281 -12.95 29.30 7.84
N GLU A 282 -12.00 30.23 7.85
CA GLU A 282 -12.19 31.60 7.44
C GLU A 282 -11.50 31.86 6.10
N LYS A 283 -12.22 32.48 5.16
CA LYS A 283 -11.71 32.79 3.84
C LYS A 283 -12.13 34.19 3.42
N THR A 284 -11.19 34.97 2.91
CA THR A 284 -11.44 36.28 2.33
C THR A 284 -11.05 36.29 0.84
N THR A 285 -11.98 36.69 -0.01
CA THR A 285 -11.74 36.92 -1.44
C THR A 285 -11.86 38.41 -1.74
N ILE A 286 -10.94 38.94 -2.54
CA ILE A 286 -10.96 40.35 -2.96
C ILE A 286 -11.10 40.38 -4.48
N ILE A 287 -12.20 40.95 -4.96
CA ILE A 287 -12.49 41.14 -6.40
C ILE A 287 -12.77 42.61 -6.62
N SER A 288 -11.93 43.28 -7.42
CA SER A 288 -11.95 44.71 -7.56
C SER A 288 -11.82 45.38 -6.17
N ASP A 289 -12.77 46.21 -5.79
CA ASP A 289 -12.78 46.93 -4.51
C ASP A 289 -13.67 46.24 -3.45
N THR A 290 -14.14 45.02 -3.73
CA THR A 290 -15.03 44.28 -2.82
C THR A 290 -14.27 43.14 -2.14
N ALA A 291 -14.17 43.15 -0.83
CA ALA A 291 -13.72 42.05 0.00
C ALA A 291 -14.92 41.23 0.51
N THR A 292 -14.95 39.95 0.22
CA THR A 292 -15.95 39.02 0.74
C THR A 292 -15.25 38.05 1.71
N THR A 293 -15.58 38.15 2.99
CA THR A 293 -15.11 37.23 4.02
C THR A 293 -16.21 36.23 4.36
N SER A 294 -15.90 34.94 4.27
CA SER A 294 -16.79 33.86 4.69
C SER A 294 -16.14 33.07 5.81
N HIS A 295 -16.89 32.79 6.86
CA HIS A 295 -16.52 31.88 7.94
C HIS A 295 -17.50 30.70 7.93
N SER A 296 -16.97 29.48 7.83
CA SER A 296 -17.73 28.24 7.81
C SER A 296 -17.23 27.30 8.89
N ASN A 297 -18.15 26.83 9.75
CA ASN A 297 -17.81 25.85 10.77
C ASN A 297 -18.94 24.82 10.95
N GLY A 298 -18.56 23.62 11.37
CA GLY A 298 -19.53 22.57 11.68
C GLY A 298 -18.97 21.15 11.53
N PRO A 299 -19.79 20.14 11.83
CA PRO A 299 -19.38 18.75 11.76
C PRO A 299 -19.29 18.24 10.32
N ARG A 300 -18.28 17.43 10.07
CA ARG A 300 -18.13 16.62 8.86
C ARG A 300 -18.03 15.14 9.21
N LYS A 301 -18.66 14.29 8.38
CA LYS A 301 -18.55 12.85 8.46
C LYS A 301 -18.05 12.33 7.13
N SER A 302 -17.08 11.42 7.15
CA SER A 302 -16.57 10.73 5.97
C SER A 302 -16.58 9.24 6.22
N ASN A 303 -17.03 8.45 5.25
CA ASN A 303 -16.96 7.00 5.27
C ASN A 303 -16.20 6.52 4.03
N ASN A 304 -15.07 5.86 4.24
CA ASN A 304 -14.38 5.13 3.20
C ASN A 304 -14.77 3.65 3.32
N PHE A 305 -15.36 3.09 2.28
CA PHE A 305 -15.84 1.72 2.28
C PHE A 305 -15.21 0.89 1.16
N ASN A 306 -15.01 -0.41 1.45
CA ASN A 306 -14.51 -1.38 0.48
C ASN A 306 -15.12 -2.76 0.74
N TYR A 307 -15.77 -3.31 -0.27
CA TYR A 307 -16.36 -4.64 -0.28
C TYR A 307 -15.79 -5.40 -1.46
N SER A 308 -14.88 -6.33 -1.20
CA SER A 308 -14.21 -7.07 -2.27
C SER A 308 -14.06 -8.55 -1.97
N MET A 309 -13.97 -9.33 -3.03
CA MET A 309 -13.61 -10.75 -3.01
C MET A 309 -12.44 -10.98 -3.93
N LYS A 310 -11.47 -11.75 -3.47
CA LYS A 310 -10.27 -12.12 -4.24
C LYS A 310 -10.06 -13.63 -4.24
N ALA A 311 -9.61 -14.15 -5.37
CA ALA A 311 -9.20 -15.53 -5.50
C ALA A 311 -7.91 -15.63 -6.28
N GLY A 312 -7.03 -16.53 -5.89
CA GLY A 312 -5.78 -16.74 -6.60
C GLY A 312 -5.39 -18.22 -6.63
N TRP A 313 -4.63 -18.52 -7.65
CA TRP A 313 -4.09 -19.85 -7.87
C TRP A 313 -2.65 -19.77 -8.34
N MET A 314 -1.82 -20.65 -7.81
CA MET A 314 -0.42 -20.81 -8.17
C MET A 314 -0.14 -22.28 -8.42
N TYR A 315 0.61 -22.56 -9.47
CA TYR A 315 1.04 -23.92 -9.81
C TYR A 315 2.54 -23.93 -10.09
N THR A 316 3.26 -24.76 -9.34
CA THR A 316 4.72 -24.86 -9.44
C THR A 316 5.09 -26.18 -10.13
N LEU A 317 5.67 -26.06 -11.30
CA LEU A 317 6.39 -27.08 -12.04
C LEU A 317 7.89 -27.07 -11.62
N PRO A 318 8.71 -28.03 -12.00
CA PRO A 318 10.11 -28.09 -11.58
C PRO A 318 10.93 -26.80 -11.83
N HIS A 319 10.66 -26.12 -12.93
CA HIS A 319 11.38 -24.89 -13.33
C HIS A 319 10.46 -23.70 -13.60
N THR A 320 9.15 -23.87 -13.49
CA THR A 320 8.18 -22.81 -13.84
C THR A 320 7.10 -22.69 -12.79
N THR A 321 6.85 -21.49 -12.32
CA THR A 321 5.70 -21.17 -11.50
C THR A 321 4.71 -20.35 -12.32
N LEU A 322 3.47 -20.80 -12.37
CA LEU A 322 2.34 -20.08 -12.97
C LEU A 322 1.48 -19.52 -11.87
N ASN A 323 0.96 -18.31 -12.04
CA ASN A 323 0.03 -17.69 -11.10
C ASN A 323 -1.11 -16.98 -11.82
N ALA A 324 -2.27 -16.99 -11.19
CA ALA A 324 -3.44 -16.24 -11.62
C ALA A 324 -4.14 -15.69 -10.37
N ASP A 325 -4.43 -14.40 -10.38
CA ASP A 325 -5.08 -13.68 -9.27
C ASP A 325 -6.24 -12.87 -9.85
N PHE A 326 -7.40 -12.92 -9.21
CA PHE A 326 -8.60 -12.19 -9.60
C PHE A 326 -9.21 -11.52 -8.39
N GLU A 327 -9.73 -10.32 -8.58
CA GLU A 327 -10.44 -9.56 -7.56
C GLU A 327 -11.60 -8.81 -8.20
N GLY A 328 -12.74 -8.78 -7.51
CA GLY A 328 -13.86 -7.94 -7.86
C GLY A 328 -14.38 -7.27 -6.61
N GLY A 329 -14.81 -6.02 -6.74
CA GLY A 329 -15.24 -5.27 -5.59
C GLY A 329 -16.08 -4.04 -5.94
N TYR A 330 -16.62 -3.47 -4.88
CA TYR A 330 -17.32 -2.19 -4.84
C TYR A 330 -16.73 -1.37 -3.71
N GLY A 331 -16.22 -0.20 -4.02
CA GLY A 331 -15.57 0.66 -3.03
C GLY A 331 -15.80 2.13 -3.33
N GLY A 332 -15.55 2.96 -2.33
CA GLY A 332 -15.74 4.39 -2.51
C GLY A 332 -15.60 5.18 -1.22
N ARG A 333 -16.04 6.43 -1.32
CA ARG A 333 -16.00 7.42 -0.24
C ARG A 333 -17.28 8.24 -0.24
N THR A 334 -17.90 8.39 0.93
CA THR A 334 -18.95 9.39 1.14
C THR A 334 -18.45 10.46 2.11
N ARG A 335 -18.87 11.69 1.93
CA ARG A 335 -18.61 12.79 2.85
C ARG A 335 -19.85 13.66 2.96
N ASN A 336 -20.31 13.88 4.19
CA ASN A 336 -21.43 14.75 4.48
C ASN A 336 -20.95 15.85 5.44
N GLY A 337 -21.36 17.08 5.17
CA GLY A 337 -21.08 18.25 6.00
C GLY A 337 -22.34 19.08 6.21
N ASP A 338 -22.58 19.43 7.46
CA ASP A 338 -23.61 20.40 7.86
C ASP A 338 -22.88 21.58 8.50
N LEU A 339 -22.78 22.71 7.79
CA LEU A 339 -21.93 23.84 8.18
C LEU A 339 -22.75 25.11 8.36
N ASP A 340 -22.45 25.85 9.41
CA ASP A 340 -22.91 27.23 9.57
C ASP A 340 -22.00 28.16 8.77
N TYR A 341 -22.57 29.01 7.93
CA TYR A 341 -21.90 29.96 7.09
C TYR A 341 -22.27 31.40 7.47
N LYS A 342 -21.24 32.22 7.72
CA LYS A 342 -21.38 33.67 7.89
C LYS A 342 -20.58 34.37 6.80
N GLU A 343 -21.25 35.19 6.01
CA GLU A 343 -20.65 35.98 4.94
C GLU A 343 -20.72 37.46 5.25
N LYS A 344 -19.62 38.18 5.02
CA LYS A 344 -19.55 39.63 5.14
C LYS A 344 -18.89 40.23 3.92
N ARG A 345 -19.54 41.24 3.31
CA ARG A 345 -19.03 41.95 2.15
C ARG A 345 -18.73 43.40 2.50
N LEU A 346 -17.51 43.81 2.14
CA LEU A 346 -17.02 45.16 2.36
C LEU A 346 -16.60 45.78 1.04
N ALA A 347 -16.98 47.04 0.82
CA ALA A 347 -16.43 47.89 -0.24
C ALA A 347 -16.00 49.22 0.38
N ASP A 348 -14.82 49.71 0.00
CA ASP A 348 -14.22 50.93 0.57
C ASP A 348 -14.18 50.93 2.13
N GLY A 349 -14.01 49.77 2.73
CA GLY A 349 -14.00 49.59 4.18
C GLY A 349 -15.39 49.64 4.88
N ALA A 350 -16.47 49.87 4.14
CA ALA A 350 -17.84 49.83 4.63
C ALA A 350 -18.53 48.51 4.35
N THR A 351 -19.23 47.97 5.33
CA THR A 351 -20.06 46.74 5.15
C THR A 351 -21.32 47.08 4.39
N PHE A 352 -21.58 46.40 3.26
CA PHE A 352 -22.81 46.58 2.46
C PHE A 352 -23.65 45.31 2.33
N GLY A 353 -23.15 44.17 2.78
CA GLY A 353 -23.88 42.90 2.76
C GLY A 353 -23.40 41.97 3.87
N GLU A 354 -24.35 41.32 4.52
CA GLU A 354 -24.11 40.25 5.49
C GLU A 354 -25.07 39.09 5.18
N GLY A 355 -24.55 37.85 5.24
CA GLY A 355 -25.32 36.63 5.04
C GLY A 355 -25.06 35.68 6.20
N ASP A 356 -26.12 35.00 6.62
CA ASP A 356 -26.05 33.94 7.62
C ASP A 356 -26.86 32.76 7.09
N TYR A 357 -26.12 31.71 6.72
CA TYR A 357 -26.62 30.57 5.98
C TYR A 357 -26.27 29.28 6.72
N TYR A 358 -27.01 28.24 6.42
CA TYR A 358 -26.70 26.87 6.76
C TYR A 358 -26.39 26.10 5.48
N SER A 359 -25.24 25.45 5.38
CA SER A 359 -24.83 24.63 4.24
C SER A 359 -25.07 23.16 4.52
N ARG A 360 -25.53 22.44 3.51
CA ARG A 360 -25.49 20.98 3.47
C ARG A 360 -24.71 20.56 2.24
N ASP A 361 -23.60 19.86 2.50
CA ASP A 361 -22.72 19.35 1.47
C ASP A 361 -22.70 17.83 1.51
N ASP A 362 -23.03 17.20 0.39
CA ASP A 362 -23.01 15.77 0.18
C ASP A 362 -22.06 15.42 -0.97
N TYR A 363 -21.15 14.52 -0.74
CA TYR A 363 -20.21 13.98 -1.72
C TYR A 363 -20.27 12.45 -1.66
N ASP A 364 -20.40 11.81 -2.82
CA ASP A 364 -20.42 10.36 -2.98
C ASP A 364 -19.57 9.98 -4.19
N LEU A 365 -18.52 9.22 -3.95
CA LEU A 365 -17.67 8.62 -4.97
C LEU A 365 -17.69 7.12 -4.79
N HIS A 366 -18.05 6.37 -5.82
CA HIS A 366 -18.01 4.92 -5.78
C HIS A 366 -17.66 4.30 -7.13
N GLU A 367 -17.07 3.13 -7.10
CA GLU A 367 -16.63 2.38 -8.27
C GLU A 367 -16.89 0.88 -8.07
N THR A 368 -17.45 0.24 -9.09
CA THR A 368 -17.43 -1.23 -9.21
C THR A 368 -16.25 -1.62 -10.08
N TYR A 369 -15.40 -2.50 -9.61
CA TYR A 369 -14.21 -2.91 -10.36
C TYR A 369 -14.03 -4.43 -10.44
N PHE A 370 -13.37 -4.85 -11.51
CA PHE A 370 -12.84 -6.19 -11.69
C PHE A 370 -11.41 -6.10 -12.16
N GLN A 371 -10.53 -6.87 -11.54
CA GLN A 371 -9.13 -6.93 -11.94
C GLN A 371 -8.60 -8.35 -11.94
N GLY A 372 -7.64 -8.60 -12.80
CA GLY A 372 -6.98 -9.89 -12.89
C GLY A 372 -5.53 -9.78 -13.29
N THR A 373 -4.73 -10.68 -12.77
CA THR A 373 -3.33 -10.84 -13.15
C THR A 373 -3.08 -12.29 -13.48
N ILE A 374 -2.40 -12.55 -14.58
CA ILE A 374 -1.78 -13.84 -14.88
C ILE A 374 -0.27 -13.63 -15.00
N GLY A 375 0.50 -14.61 -14.57
CA GLY A 375 1.95 -14.48 -14.61
C GLY A 375 2.66 -15.83 -14.64
N PHE A 376 3.94 -15.78 -15.01
CA PHE A 376 4.84 -16.89 -14.91
C PHE A 376 6.22 -16.45 -14.42
N ASP A 377 6.91 -17.39 -13.80
CA ASP A 377 8.32 -17.28 -13.42
C ASP A 377 9.00 -18.58 -13.85
N HIS A 378 9.90 -18.49 -14.81
CA HIS A 378 10.68 -19.61 -15.33
C HIS A 378 12.15 -19.48 -14.93
N LYS A 379 12.63 -20.47 -14.18
CA LYS A 379 14.05 -20.60 -13.78
C LYS A 379 14.76 -21.54 -14.73
N PHE A 380 15.76 -21.01 -15.44
CA PHE A 380 16.58 -21.84 -16.35
C PHE A 380 17.58 -22.69 -15.57
N ASP A 381 18.00 -22.22 -14.38
CA ASP A 381 18.92 -22.91 -13.48
C ASP A 381 18.72 -22.48 -12.02
N ASP A 382 19.47 -23.09 -11.09
CA ASP A 382 19.44 -22.75 -9.65
C ASP A 382 20.36 -21.56 -9.30
N LYS A 383 21.02 -20.94 -10.30
CA LYS A 383 21.96 -19.81 -10.08
C LYS A 383 21.28 -18.45 -10.17
N GLY A 384 19.98 -18.42 -10.40
CA GLY A 384 19.17 -17.19 -10.51
C GLY A 384 18.95 -16.71 -11.95
N HIS A 385 19.24 -17.56 -12.96
CA HIS A 385 18.90 -17.32 -14.35
C HIS A 385 17.40 -17.53 -14.54
N GLN A 386 16.65 -16.45 -14.81
CA GLN A 386 15.19 -16.51 -14.82
C GLN A 386 14.55 -15.52 -15.81
N LEU A 387 13.37 -15.90 -16.27
CA LEU A 387 12.46 -15.09 -17.08
C LEU A 387 11.11 -15.02 -16.37
N MET A 388 10.65 -13.81 -16.13
CA MET A 388 9.36 -13.54 -15.51
C MET A 388 8.47 -12.77 -16.45
N GLY A 389 7.19 -13.10 -16.50
CA GLY A 389 6.21 -12.35 -17.26
C GLY A 389 4.92 -12.19 -16.48
N SER A 390 4.25 -11.07 -16.68
CA SER A 390 2.91 -10.85 -16.12
C SER A 390 2.05 -10.00 -17.04
N PHE A 391 0.78 -10.29 -17.05
CA PHE A 391 -0.25 -9.49 -17.70
C PHE A 391 -1.35 -9.15 -16.67
N TYR A 392 -1.68 -7.89 -16.58
CA TYR A 392 -2.68 -7.34 -15.68
C TYR A 392 -3.73 -6.57 -16.48
N LEU A 393 -4.98 -6.77 -16.11
CA LEU A 393 -6.12 -6.04 -16.64
C LEU A 393 -7.02 -5.60 -15.49
N LYS A 394 -7.43 -4.32 -15.47
CA LYS A 394 -8.52 -3.81 -14.63
C LYS A 394 -9.57 -3.15 -15.50
N TYR A 395 -10.81 -3.38 -15.16
CA TYR A 395 -11.97 -2.61 -15.55
C TYR A 395 -12.59 -1.98 -14.30
N GLY A 396 -12.76 -0.66 -14.30
CA GLY A 396 -13.58 0.07 -13.35
C GLY A 396 -14.75 0.66 -14.12
N GLY A 397 -15.96 0.25 -13.74
CA GLY A 397 -17.18 0.72 -14.37
C GLY A 397 -18.15 1.30 -13.37
N ASN A 398 -19.05 2.15 -13.81
CA ASN A 398 -19.94 2.90 -12.95
C ASN A 398 -19.18 3.63 -11.84
N ALA A 399 -17.99 4.19 -12.16
CA ALA A 399 -17.35 5.13 -11.31
C ALA A 399 -18.17 6.40 -11.35
N MET A 400 -18.95 6.64 -10.31
CA MET A 400 -19.83 7.80 -10.22
C MET A 400 -19.30 8.70 -9.12
N GLU A 401 -19.03 9.94 -9.48
CA GLU A 401 -18.81 11.03 -8.54
C GLU A 401 -20.04 11.92 -8.50
N TYR A 402 -20.67 12.00 -7.33
CA TYR A 402 -21.79 12.89 -7.08
C TYR A 402 -21.42 13.92 -6.05
N PHE A 403 -21.70 15.16 -6.36
CA PHE A 403 -21.52 16.26 -5.44
C PHE A 403 -22.77 17.12 -5.39
N GLN A 404 -23.20 17.46 -4.17
CA GLN A 404 -24.30 18.42 -3.92
C GLN A 404 -23.85 19.39 -2.84
N SER A 405 -24.11 20.68 -3.04
CA SER A 405 -24.00 21.70 -2.01
C SER A 405 -25.22 22.62 -2.07
N ASP A 406 -25.86 22.79 -0.95
CA ASP A 406 -27.05 23.63 -0.78
C ASP A 406 -26.82 24.66 0.34
N LEU A 407 -27.22 25.92 0.09
CA LEU A 407 -27.27 26.95 1.11
C LEU A 407 -28.72 27.30 1.44
N PHE A 408 -29.04 27.25 2.72
CA PHE A 408 -30.36 27.60 3.26
C PHE A 408 -30.25 28.87 4.09
N ASN A 409 -31.25 29.72 3.99
CA ASN A 409 -31.40 30.88 4.89
C ASN A 409 -31.93 30.46 6.26
N LYS A 410 -32.06 31.43 7.17
CA LYS A 410 -32.59 31.22 8.54
C LYS A 410 -34.02 30.68 8.58
N ASN A 411 -34.80 30.84 7.51
CA ASN A 411 -36.15 30.30 7.38
C ASN A 411 -36.14 28.87 6.79
N ASN A 412 -34.97 28.26 6.62
CA ASN A 412 -34.80 26.94 5.98
C ASN A 412 -35.29 26.89 4.52
N GLU A 413 -35.23 28.04 3.83
CA GLU A 413 -35.49 28.09 2.40
C GLU A 413 -34.15 28.00 1.65
N ARG A 414 -34.09 27.18 0.58
CA ARG A 414 -32.90 27.06 -0.25
C ARG A 414 -32.69 28.33 -1.05
N GLU A 415 -31.61 29.03 -0.79
CA GLU A 415 -31.21 30.25 -1.48
C GLU A 415 -30.37 29.93 -2.71
N LYS A 416 -29.45 28.98 -2.55
CA LYS A 416 -28.50 28.55 -3.57
C LYS A 416 -28.33 27.05 -3.49
N GLY A 417 -27.94 26.44 -4.60
CA GLY A 417 -27.63 25.02 -4.65
C GLY A 417 -27.02 24.63 -5.97
N HIS A 418 -26.17 23.64 -5.94
CA HIS A 418 -25.68 22.99 -7.14
C HIS A 418 -25.51 21.48 -6.92
N ARG A 419 -25.62 20.75 -8.02
CA ARG A 419 -25.44 19.30 -8.10
C ARG A 419 -24.59 18.98 -9.31
N ALA A 420 -23.61 18.13 -9.13
CA ALA A 420 -22.77 17.64 -10.20
C ALA A 420 -22.74 16.12 -10.21
N TRP A 421 -22.62 15.57 -11.39
CA TRP A 421 -22.42 14.14 -11.63
C TRP A 421 -21.29 13.98 -12.62
N GLU A 422 -20.44 13.00 -12.33
CA GLU A 422 -19.42 12.51 -13.23
C GLU A 422 -19.56 10.99 -13.31
N ASP A 423 -19.77 10.46 -14.51
CA ASP A 423 -19.87 9.02 -14.77
C ASP A 423 -18.72 8.59 -15.66
N GLU A 424 -17.95 7.61 -15.21
CA GLU A 424 -16.68 7.26 -15.82
C GLU A 424 -16.51 5.76 -16.00
N HIS A 425 -15.82 5.40 -17.09
CA HIS A 425 -15.38 4.05 -17.40
C HIS A 425 -13.87 4.01 -17.55
N ARG A 426 -13.23 3.12 -16.80
CA ARG A 426 -11.77 3.07 -16.70
C ARG A 426 -11.22 1.70 -17.06
N TRP A 427 -10.21 1.68 -17.93
CA TRP A 427 -9.45 0.47 -18.26
C TRP A 427 -7.99 0.66 -17.95
N THR A 428 -7.39 -0.31 -17.31
CA THR A 428 -5.93 -0.35 -17.10
C THR A 428 -5.38 -1.67 -17.61
N VAL A 429 -4.37 -1.59 -18.46
CA VAL A 429 -3.65 -2.74 -18.99
C VAL A 429 -2.17 -2.61 -18.64
N ARG A 430 -1.56 -3.67 -18.13
CA ARG A 430 -0.10 -3.78 -17.93
C ARG A 430 0.41 -5.10 -18.47
N GLY A 431 1.56 -5.03 -19.12
CA GLY A 431 2.36 -6.18 -19.49
C GLY A 431 3.78 -5.99 -19.04
N ASN A 432 4.39 -6.99 -18.39
CA ASN A 432 5.78 -6.98 -17.98
C ASN A 432 6.46 -8.25 -18.45
N LEU A 433 7.69 -8.11 -18.92
CA LEU A 433 8.60 -9.20 -19.24
C LEU A 433 9.99 -8.83 -18.72
N ASP A 434 10.49 -9.56 -17.74
CA ASP A 434 11.73 -9.31 -17.03
C ASP A 434 12.67 -10.51 -17.17
N TYR A 435 13.91 -10.28 -17.59
CA TYR A 435 14.94 -11.30 -17.76
C TYR A 435 16.14 -11.00 -16.86
N ILE A 436 16.59 -11.99 -16.10
CA ILE A 436 17.75 -11.90 -15.20
C ILE A 436 18.76 -12.95 -15.60
N TYR A 437 19.98 -12.51 -15.89
CA TYR A 437 21.11 -13.37 -16.24
C TYR A 437 22.25 -13.19 -15.23
N PRO A 438 22.52 -14.17 -14.35
CA PRO A 438 23.66 -14.16 -13.46
C PRO A 438 24.93 -14.56 -14.27
N TYR A 439 25.84 -13.61 -14.46
CA TYR A 439 27.11 -13.90 -15.16
C TYR A 439 28.22 -14.32 -14.20
N SER A 440 28.03 -14.14 -12.90
CA SER A 440 28.95 -14.60 -11.85
C SER A 440 28.16 -15.00 -10.59
N LYS A 441 28.86 -15.39 -9.51
CA LYS A 441 28.20 -15.68 -8.21
C LYS A 441 27.53 -14.48 -7.57
N THR A 442 28.03 -13.28 -7.85
CA THR A 442 27.55 -12.01 -7.27
C THR A 442 27.01 -11.07 -8.33
N GLY A 443 27.42 -11.26 -9.58
CA GLY A 443 27.10 -10.37 -10.69
C GLY A 443 25.92 -10.86 -11.54
N ARG A 444 25.04 -9.91 -11.91
CA ARG A 444 23.88 -10.16 -12.77
C ARG A 444 23.62 -8.98 -13.71
N ILE A 445 23.04 -9.32 -14.84
CA ILE A 445 22.43 -8.37 -15.77
C ILE A 445 20.94 -8.61 -15.75
N GLU A 446 20.17 -7.55 -15.65
CA GLU A 446 18.72 -7.58 -15.76
C GLU A 446 18.29 -6.71 -16.94
N GLY A 447 17.27 -7.14 -17.66
CA GLY A 447 16.64 -6.36 -18.71
C GLY A 447 15.18 -6.71 -18.83
N GLY A 448 14.38 -5.75 -19.29
CA GLY A 448 12.95 -6.02 -19.42
C GLY A 448 12.24 -5.02 -20.30
N TYR A 449 11.03 -5.40 -20.66
CA TYR A 449 10.04 -4.58 -21.37
C TYR A 449 8.78 -4.48 -20.53
N GLN A 450 8.22 -3.28 -20.44
CA GLN A 450 6.97 -3.02 -19.73
C GLN A 450 6.06 -2.17 -20.60
N TYR A 451 4.82 -2.57 -20.69
CA TYR A 451 3.73 -1.83 -21.30
C TYR A 451 2.71 -1.41 -20.27
N PHE A 452 2.29 -0.16 -20.30
CA PHE A 452 1.21 0.38 -19.50
C PHE A 452 0.25 1.14 -20.41
N SER A 453 -1.05 0.93 -20.22
CA SER A 453 -2.09 1.74 -20.85
C SER A 453 -3.21 1.98 -19.85
N TYR A 454 -3.61 3.23 -19.76
CA TYR A 454 -4.77 3.70 -19.01
C TYR A 454 -5.71 4.39 -19.99
N LEU A 455 -6.95 4.00 -19.96
CA LEU A 455 -8.04 4.55 -20.78
C LEU A 455 -9.14 4.97 -19.82
N GLU A 456 -9.68 6.16 -20.04
CA GLU A 456 -10.81 6.69 -19.28
C GLU A 456 -11.69 7.50 -20.22
N ASP A 457 -12.98 7.27 -20.15
CA ASP A 457 -13.99 8.07 -20.82
C ASP A 457 -15.16 8.33 -19.89
N GLY A 458 -15.76 9.48 -20.02
CA GLY A 458 -16.87 9.86 -19.16
C GLY A 458 -17.54 11.16 -19.59
N ASP A 459 -18.53 11.51 -18.78
CA ASP A 459 -19.23 12.76 -18.91
C ASP A 459 -19.44 13.45 -17.57
N TYR A 460 -19.40 14.78 -17.61
CA TYR A 460 -19.64 15.66 -16.49
C TYR A 460 -20.86 16.53 -16.73
N THR A 461 -21.79 16.54 -15.75
CA THR A 461 -23.02 17.33 -15.79
C THR A 461 -23.19 18.13 -14.51
N MET A 462 -23.68 19.37 -14.63
CA MET A 462 -23.91 20.22 -13.47
C MET A 462 -25.25 21.00 -13.56
N HIS A 463 -25.98 20.97 -12.45
CA HIS A 463 -27.25 21.70 -12.30
C HIS A 463 -27.15 22.74 -11.18
N PHE A 464 -27.76 23.90 -11.41
CA PHE A 464 -27.85 25.00 -10.45
C PHE A 464 -29.28 25.23 -10.01
N TRP A 465 -29.44 25.67 -8.78
CA TRP A 465 -30.74 26.04 -8.21
C TRP A 465 -31.18 27.42 -8.69
N ASP A 466 -32.40 27.51 -9.24
CA ASP A 466 -33.09 28.79 -9.51
C ASP A 466 -33.99 29.13 -8.30
N PRO A 467 -33.68 30.16 -7.50
CA PRO A 467 -34.47 30.49 -6.31
C PRO A 467 -35.83 31.06 -6.64
N VAL A 468 -36.02 31.60 -7.88
CA VAL A 468 -37.30 32.18 -8.33
C VAL A 468 -38.26 31.08 -8.76
N LYS A 469 -37.79 30.17 -9.62
CA LYS A 469 -38.58 29.03 -10.10
C LYS A 469 -38.66 27.89 -9.09
N LYS A 470 -37.77 27.85 -8.08
CA LYS A 470 -37.63 26.79 -7.09
C LYS A 470 -37.37 25.43 -7.74
N GLU A 471 -36.53 25.39 -8.78
CA GLU A 471 -36.13 24.16 -9.49
C GLU A 471 -34.64 24.18 -9.84
N PHE A 472 -34.06 22.99 -10.05
CA PHE A 472 -32.71 22.87 -10.62
C PHE A 472 -32.77 22.95 -12.12
N TYR A 473 -31.86 23.71 -12.73
CA TYR A 473 -31.71 23.83 -14.19
C TYR A 473 -30.31 23.37 -14.61
N ASN A 474 -30.22 22.76 -15.78
CA ASN A 474 -28.97 22.32 -16.35
C ASN A 474 -28.14 23.53 -16.85
N ARG A 475 -26.83 23.45 -16.69
CA ARG A 475 -25.83 24.37 -17.25
C ARG A 475 -25.14 23.66 -18.42
N ASP A 476 -25.77 23.75 -19.61
CA ASP A 476 -25.26 23.13 -20.84
C ASP A 476 -23.86 23.64 -21.24
N ASP A 477 -23.49 24.85 -20.80
CA ASP A 477 -22.16 25.44 -21.00
C ASP A 477 -21.07 24.78 -20.12
N ILE A 478 -21.44 23.98 -19.11
CA ILE A 478 -20.54 23.26 -18.25
C ILE A 478 -20.51 21.75 -18.60
N TYR A 479 -21.55 21.27 -19.34
CA TYR A 479 -21.55 19.87 -19.78
C TYR A 479 -20.32 19.54 -20.62
N ASN A 480 -19.63 18.46 -20.27
CA ASN A 480 -18.45 18.01 -21.00
C ASN A 480 -18.41 16.48 -21.10
N THR A 481 -18.04 15.99 -22.27
CA THR A 481 -17.61 14.60 -22.45
C THR A 481 -16.11 14.59 -22.69
N PHE A 482 -15.45 13.60 -22.14
CA PHE A 482 -14.00 13.45 -22.28
C PHE A 482 -13.60 12.03 -22.64
N TYR A 483 -12.44 11.93 -23.28
CA TYR A 483 -11.72 10.70 -23.54
C TYR A 483 -10.24 10.93 -23.23
N PHE A 484 -9.68 10.09 -22.40
CA PHE A 484 -8.29 10.15 -22.01
C PHE A 484 -7.61 8.81 -22.26
N GLN A 485 -6.48 8.84 -22.92
CA GLN A 485 -5.60 7.70 -23.13
C GLN A 485 -4.18 8.05 -22.71
N HIS A 486 -3.58 7.19 -21.90
CA HIS A 486 -2.21 7.35 -21.46
C HIS A 486 -1.47 6.02 -21.61
N GLY A 487 -0.62 5.91 -22.61
CA GLY A 487 0.20 4.72 -22.90
C GLY A 487 1.68 4.97 -22.66
N ILE A 488 2.38 4.01 -22.04
CA ILE A 488 3.81 4.06 -21.81
C ILE A 488 4.43 2.71 -22.24
N ASN A 489 5.39 2.79 -23.15
CA ASN A 489 6.27 1.67 -23.50
C ASN A 489 7.63 1.91 -22.87
N SER A 490 8.15 0.93 -22.17
CA SER A 490 9.38 1.06 -21.40
C SER A 490 10.33 -0.11 -21.66
N VAL A 491 11.62 0.21 -21.81
CA VAL A 491 12.69 -0.78 -21.86
C VAL A 491 13.73 -0.39 -20.82
N TYR A 492 14.24 -1.37 -20.07
CA TYR A 492 15.29 -1.11 -19.09
C TYR A 492 16.42 -2.13 -19.15
N ALA A 493 17.58 -1.72 -18.67
CA ALA A 493 18.72 -2.58 -18.41
C ALA A 493 19.39 -2.19 -17.09
N ILE A 494 19.83 -3.19 -16.33
CA ILE A 494 20.53 -3.06 -15.05
C ILE A 494 21.73 -3.99 -15.06
N VAL A 495 22.85 -3.52 -14.53
CA VAL A 495 24.00 -4.35 -14.16
C VAL A 495 24.26 -4.17 -12.67
N ALA A 496 24.42 -5.28 -11.97
CA ALA A 496 24.73 -5.29 -10.53
C ALA A 496 25.79 -6.34 -10.23
N ASP A 497 26.74 -6.00 -9.37
CA ASP A 497 27.75 -6.95 -8.88
C ASP A 497 28.26 -6.53 -7.50
N SER A 498 28.98 -7.44 -6.85
CA SER A 498 29.69 -7.21 -5.61
C SER A 498 31.15 -7.65 -5.76
N TYR A 499 32.06 -6.75 -5.48
CA TYR A 499 33.50 -7.05 -5.47
C TYR A 499 34.08 -6.77 -4.08
N LYS A 500 34.43 -7.81 -3.35
CA LYS A 500 34.88 -7.74 -1.94
C LYS A 500 33.83 -7.02 -1.07
N SER A 501 34.19 -5.84 -0.57
CA SER A 501 33.33 -5.00 0.27
C SER A 501 32.52 -3.96 -0.50
N PHE A 502 32.65 -3.93 -1.82
CA PHE A 502 32.01 -2.95 -2.69
C PHE A 502 30.85 -3.58 -3.46
N ASP A 503 29.66 -3.05 -3.31
CA ASP A 503 28.45 -3.42 -4.05
C ASP A 503 28.10 -2.29 -5.02
N PHE A 504 27.68 -2.64 -6.24
CA PHE A 504 27.16 -1.63 -7.16
C PHE A 504 25.96 -2.16 -7.95
N GLN A 505 25.07 -1.25 -8.30
CA GLN A 505 23.96 -1.47 -9.22
C GLN A 505 23.76 -0.21 -10.05
N ALA A 506 23.89 -0.33 -11.37
CA ALA A 506 23.66 0.75 -12.32
C ALA A 506 22.59 0.33 -13.32
N GLY A 507 21.67 1.22 -13.63
CA GLY A 507 20.59 0.94 -14.55
C GLY A 507 20.16 2.16 -15.34
N VAL A 508 19.55 1.91 -16.48
CA VAL A 508 18.90 2.93 -17.30
C VAL A 508 17.56 2.38 -17.82
N ARG A 509 16.57 3.22 -17.81
CA ARG A 509 15.22 2.97 -18.36
C ARG A 509 14.91 4.03 -19.41
N GLY A 510 14.44 3.60 -20.58
CA GLY A 510 13.89 4.46 -21.61
C GLY A 510 12.38 4.28 -21.69
N GLU A 511 11.64 5.38 -21.70
CA GLU A 511 10.17 5.37 -21.77
C GLU A 511 9.69 6.20 -22.94
N HIS A 512 8.77 5.63 -23.73
CA HIS A 512 8.01 6.33 -24.75
C HIS A 512 6.59 6.53 -24.22
N THR A 513 6.21 7.77 -23.95
CA THR A 513 4.89 8.16 -23.48
C THR A 513 4.04 8.70 -24.64
N HIS A 514 2.86 8.12 -24.81
CA HIS A 514 1.82 8.63 -25.69
C HIS A 514 0.57 8.95 -24.85
N ARG A 515 0.08 10.20 -24.93
CA ARG A 515 -1.09 10.65 -24.18
C ARG A 515 -2.01 11.46 -25.08
N VAL A 516 -3.30 11.16 -25.03
CA VAL A 516 -4.36 11.85 -25.77
C VAL A 516 -5.44 12.26 -24.78
N LEU A 517 -5.79 13.53 -24.78
CA LEU A 517 -6.99 14.08 -24.14
C LEU A 517 -7.88 14.64 -25.23
N ARG A 518 -9.14 14.22 -25.27
CA ARG A 518 -10.19 14.81 -26.08
C ARG A 518 -11.29 15.30 -25.16
N SER A 519 -11.87 16.44 -25.50
CA SER A 519 -12.94 17.08 -24.75
C SER A 519 -13.97 17.66 -25.72
N SER A 520 -15.24 17.65 -25.34
CA SER A 520 -16.28 18.33 -26.09
C SER A 520 -16.12 19.86 -26.09
N ILE A 521 -15.29 20.41 -25.19
CA ILE A 521 -14.97 21.84 -25.15
C ILE A 521 -13.98 22.19 -26.29
N PRO A 522 -14.34 23.08 -27.20
CA PRO A 522 -13.51 23.41 -28.35
C PRO A 522 -12.10 23.92 -27.97
N GLY A 523 -11.09 23.44 -28.69
CA GLY A 523 -9.69 23.84 -28.49
C GLY A 523 -8.99 23.26 -27.27
N LYS A 524 -9.61 22.31 -26.55
CA LYS A 524 -9.04 21.67 -25.37
C LYS A 524 -8.40 20.32 -25.64
N ASP A 525 -8.52 19.77 -26.83
CA ASP A 525 -7.83 18.55 -27.25
C ASP A 525 -6.32 18.70 -27.13
N ARG A 526 -5.67 17.69 -26.57
CA ARG A 526 -4.21 17.63 -26.44
C ARG A 526 -3.68 16.26 -26.78
N THR A 527 -2.54 16.26 -27.47
CA THR A 527 -1.75 15.06 -27.75
C THR A 527 -0.31 15.28 -27.30
N TYR A 528 0.22 14.36 -26.54
CA TYR A 528 1.59 14.38 -26.05
C TYR A 528 2.29 13.10 -26.49
N ASN A 529 3.52 13.24 -27.04
CA ASN A 529 4.32 12.13 -27.50
C ASN A 529 5.79 12.42 -27.22
N LYS A 530 6.43 11.63 -26.34
CA LYS A 530 7.81 11.91 -25.90
C LYS A 530 8.55 10.65 -25.51
N PHE A 531 9.84 10.63 -25.82
CA PHE A 531 10.78 9.62 -25.35
C PHE A 531 11.74 10.21 -24.31
N GLU A 532 11.96 9.47 -23.19
CA GLU A 532 12.68 9.98 -22.03
C GLU A 532 13.54 8.89 -21.38
N PHE A 533 14.66 9.30 -20.71
CA PHE A 533 15.59 8.40 -20.03
C PHE A 533 15.62 8.65 -18.52
N PHE A 534 15.70 7.55 -17.78
CA PHE A 534 15.70 7.51 -16.33
C PHE A 534 16.86 6.64 -15.81
N PRO A 535 18.04 7.23 -15.58
CA PRO A 535 19.18 6.52 -14.98
C PRO A 535 18.98 6.32 -13.47
N SER A 536 19.56 5.22 -12.95
CA SER A 536 19.68 4.92 -11.53
C SER A 536 21.06 4.35 -11.19
N LEU A 537 21.59 4.69 -10.02
CA LEU A 537 22.89 4.23 -9.52
C LEU A 537 22.81 3.99 -8.02
N HIS A 538 23.28 2.82 -7.58
CA HIS A 538 23.42 2.48 -6.17
C HIS A 538 24.83 1.92 -5.94
N LEU A 539 25.56 2.49 -5.01
CA LEU A 539 26.90 2.09 -4.62
C LEU A 539 26.90 1.78 -3.13
N GLY A 540 27.48 0.67 -2.74
CA GLY A 540 27.59 0.25 -1.34
C GLY A 540 29.02 -0.08 -0.99
N TYR A 541 29.48 0.34 0.18
CA TYR A 541 30.76 -0.09 0.73
C TYR A 541 30.57 -0.58 2.16
N THR A 542 30.98 -1.81 2.41
CA THR A 542 30.92 -2.44 3.73
C THR A 542 32.31 -2.40 4.37
N PHE A 543 32.45 -1.57 5.42
CA PHE A 543 33.66 -1.48 6.22
C PHE A 543 33.73 -2.62 7.25
N PRO A 544 34.90 -2.88 7.84
CA PRO A 544 35.02 -3.77 9.00
C PRO A 544 34.11 -3.34 10.16
N LYS A 545 33.70 -4.29 11.02
CA LYS A 545 32.80 -4.05 12.19
C LYS A 545 31.38 -3.55 11.79
N GLU A 546 30.83 -4.08 10.70
CA GLU A 546 29.44 -3.86 10.26
C GLU A 546 29.05 -2.41 9.98
N HIS A 547 29.98 -1.57 9.56
CA HIS A 547 29.67 -0.24 9.02
C HIS A 547 29.34 -0.38 7.53
N LYS A 548 28.30 0.28 7.07
CA LYS A 548 27.94 0.33 5.66
C LYS A 548 27.67 1.76 5.21
N LEU A 549 28.25 2.14 4.08
CA LEU A 549 27.98 3.42 3.41
C LEU A 549 27.30 3.10 2.07
N LEU A 550 26.19 3.78 1.80
CA LEU A 550 25.41 3.64 0.58
C LEU A 550 25.30 5.02 -0.08
N VAL A 551 25.52 5.07 -1.39
CA VAL A 551 25.27 6.25 -2.23
C VAL A 551 24.26 5.85 -3.27
N SER A 552 23.22 6.64 -3.45
CA SER A 552 22.15 6.37 -4.39
C SER A 552 21.81 7.60 -5.21
N TYR A 553 21.52 7.39 -6.48
CA TYR A 553 20.98 8.39 -7.38
C TYR A 553 19.86 7.77 -8.21
N SER A 554 18.77 8.52 -8.40
CA SER A 554 17.74 8.17 -9.38
C SER A 554 17.11 9.42 -9.99
N ARG A 555 16.71 9.31 -11.26
CA ARG A 555 15.83 10.27 -11.93
C ARG A 555 14.45 9.68 -12.08
N ARG A 556 13.42 10.49 -11.78
CA ARG A 556 12.01 10.10 -11.83
C ARG A 556 11.17 11.15 -12.53
N ILE A 557 9.89 10.82 -12.77
CA ILE A 557 8.92 11.71 -13.39
C ILE A 557 7.57 11.60 -12.65
N THR A 558 6.90 12.72 -12.42
CA THR A 558 5.47 12.75 -12.06
C THR A 558 4.68 13.25 -13.27
N ARG A 559 3.85 12.38 -13.80
CA ARG A 559 2.98 12.71 -14.91
C ARG A 559 1.66 13.25 -14.38
N PRO A 560 1.09 14.31 -14.96
CA PRO A 560 -0.20 14.80 -14.52
C PRO A 560 -1.28 13.73 -14.74
N GLU A 561 -2.12 13.54 -13.76
CA GLU A 561 -3.34 12.74 -13.82
C GLU A 561 -4.41 13.46 -14.62
N LEU A 562 -5.45 12.73 -15.08
CA LEU A 562 -6.54 13.31 -15.86
C LEU A 562 -7.20 14.48 -15.13
N PHE A 563 -7.55 14.30 -13.88
CA PHE A 563 -8.15 15.31 -13.02
C PHE A 563 -7.43 16.67 -13.02
N PHE A 564 -6.07 16.68 -13.11
CA PHE A 564 -5.31 17.93 -13.23
C PHE A 564 -5.41 18.57 -14.61
N MET A 565 -5.97 17.88 -15.58
CA MET A 565 -6.03 18.30 -16.98
C MET A 565 -7.45 18.60 -17.48
N GLU A 566 -8.49 18.24 -16.74
CA GLU A 566 -9.90 18.41 -17.10
C GLU A 566 -10.25 19.88 -17.29
N PRO A 567 -10.64 20.29 -18.49
CA PRO A 567 -10.78 21.71 -18.82
C PRO A 567 -12.15 22.29 -18.47
N TYR A 568 -12.87 21.72 -17.53
CA TYR A 568 -14.18 22.17 -17.08
C TYR A 568 -14.16 22.52 -15.60
N ILE A 569 -15.13 23.34 -15.16
CA ILE A 569 -15.23 23.79 -13.77
C ILE A 569 -16.04 22.78 -12.97
N THR A 570 -15.45 22.29 -11.89
CA THR A 570 -16.12 21.50 -10.86
C THR A 570 -16.19 22.29 -9.56
N TYR A 571 -17.22 22.05 -8.73
CA TYR A 571 -17.34 22.67 -7.42
C TYR A 571 -17.13 21.63 -6.32
N ARG A 572 -16.29 21.94 -5.37
CA ARG A 572 -16.04 21.08 -4.18
C ARG A 572 -16.92 21.43 -2.98
N ASP A 573 -17.33 22.67 -2.93
CA ASP A 573 -18.31 23.27 -2.04
C ASP A 573 -18.81 24.56 -2.70
N PHE A 574 -19.75 25.24 -2.06
CA PHE A 574 -20.38 26.43 -2.65
C PHE A 574 -19.39 27.58 -2.94
N TYR A 575 -18.28 27.62 -2.22
CA TYR A 575 -17.31 28.73 -2.31
C TYR A 575 -15.95 28.31 -2.87
N SER A 576 -15.82 27.07 -3.36
CA SER A 576 -14.59 26.51 -3.90
C SER A 576 -14.85 25.78 -5.19
N ALA A 577 -14.37 26.35 -6.28
CA ALA A 577 -14.40 25.76 -7.63
C ALA A 577 -13.00 25.30 -8.04
N GLU A 578 -12.92 24.39 -8.97
CA GLU A 578 -11.69 23.81 -9.50
C GLU A 578 -11.76 23.67 -11.00
N ILE A 579 -10.64 23.86 -11.69
CA ILE A 579 -10.48 23.65 -13.14
C ILE A 579 -9.10 23.07 -13.42
N GLY A 580 -9.03 21.99 -14.18
CA GLY A 580 -7.77 21.43 -14.63
C GLY A 580 -7.14 22.25 -15.76
N ASN A 581 -5.87 21.93 -16.05
CA ASN A 581 -5.09 22.58 -17.09
C ASN A 581 -4.56 21.54 -18.09
N PRO A 582 -5.12 21.44 -19.29
CA PRO A 582 -4.70 20.45 -20.29
C PRO A 582 -3.26 20.64 -20.78
N ASP A 583 -2.66 21.83 -20.57
CA ASP A 583 -1.29 22.16 -20.98
C ASP A 583 -0.23 21.87 -19.90
N ILE A 584 -0.63 21.25 -18.79
CA ILE A 584 0.26 20.94 -17.68
C ILE A 584 1.34 19.92 -18.09
N ARG A 585 2.60 20.24 -17.73
CA ARG A 585 3.77 19.41 -18.04
C ARG A 585 4.10 18.48 -16.86
N SER A 586 4.75 17.36 -17.20
CA SER A 586 5.29 16.45 -16.19
C SER A 586 6.42 17.08 -15.39
N GLU A 587 6.51 16.72 -14.11
CA GLU A 587 7.62 17.08 -13.23
C GLU A 587 8.79 16.11 -13.40
N TYR A 588 10.02 16.60 -13.29
CA TYR A 588 11.25 15.77 -13.32
C TYR A 588 11.99 15.90 -12.01
N ILE A 589 12.25 14.77 -11.38
CA ILE A 589 12.84 14.70 -10.05
C ILE A 589 14.20 14.01 -10.12
N ASN A 590 15.25 14.64 -9.57
CA ASN A 590 16.54 14.01 -9.32
C ASN A 590 16.74 13.88 -7.81
N SER A 591 17.04 12.66 -7.36
CA SER A 591 17.26 12.32 -5.95
C SER A 591 18.67 11.79 -5.73
N PHE A 592 19.39 12.36 -4.76
CA PHE A 592 20.70 11.92 -4.31
C PHE A 592 20.61 11.57 -2.85
N GLU A 593 21.13 10.44 -2.44
CA GLU A 593 21.18 10.00 -1.05
C GLU A 593 22.54 9.45 -0.67
N LEU A 594 23.02 9.81 0.52
CA LEU A 594 24.17 9.22 1.19
C LEU A 594 23.70 8.66 2.52
N ASN A 595 23.68 7.36 2.66
CA ASN A 595 23.26 6.67 3.87
C ASN A 595 24.44 5.99 4.54
N TYR A 596 24.64 6.27 5.81
CA TYR A 596 25.56 5.55 6.69
C TYR A 596 24.78 4.73 7.70
N LYS A 597 25.14 3.46 7.83
CA LYS A 597 24.54 2.51 8.77
C LYS A 597 25.60 1.82 9.59
N LYS A 598 25.30 1.59 10.87
CA LYS A 598 26.11 0.79 11.78
C LYS A 598 25.23 -0.11 12.64
N ASN A 599 25.59 -1.39 12.70
CA ASN A 599 25.08 -2.32 13.71
C ASN A 599 26.05 -2.36 14.88
N ILE A 600 25.53 -2.32 16.11
CA ILE A 600 26.27 -2.36 17.36
C ILE A 600 25.58 -3.39 18.26
N GLY A 601 25.95 -4.65 18.16
CA GLY A 601 25.19 -5.74 18.81
C GLY A 601 23.75 -5.77 18.32
N GLU A 602 22.80 -5.67 19.25
CA GLU A 602 21.36 -5.62 18.94
C GLU A 602 20.87 -4.24 18.46
N HIS A 603 21.72 -3.21 18.52
CA HIS A 603 21.35 -1.86 18.13
C HIS A 603 21.66 -1.61 16.67
N THR A 604 20.84 -0.79 16.02
CA THR A 604 21.10 -0.30 14.66
C THR A 604 20.95 1.23 14.66
N VAL A 605 21.93 1.93 14.14
CA VAL A 605 21.86 3.38 13.90
C VAL A 605 22.11 3.66 12.44
N SER A 606 21.39 4.62 11.88
CA SER A 606 21.60 5.09 10.51
C SER A 606 21.44 6.61 10.41
N ALA A 607 22.19 7.20 9.50
CA ALA A 607 22.09 8.60 9.13
C ALA A 607 22.04 8.70 7.62
N THR A 608 21.06 9.41 7.08
CA THR A 608 20.90 9.64 5.64
C THR A 608 20.97 11.14 5.37
N VAL A 609 21.88 11.57 4.53
CA VAL A 609 21.86 12.91 3.93
C VAL A 609 21.22 12.78 2.56
N PHE A 610 20.25 13.63 2.26
CA PHE A 610 19.56 13.62 0.98
C PHE A 610 19.47 14.99 0.33
N HIS A 611 19.47 14.98 -0.98
CA HIS A 611 19.17 16.16 -1.80
C HIS A 611 18.22 15.75 -2.92
N ARG A 612 17.10 16.45 -3.04
CA ARG A 612 16.11 16.27 -4.10
C ARG A 612 15.89 17.60 -4.81
N SER A 613 15.90 17.57 -6.13
CA SER A 613 15.54 18.71 -6.97
C SER A 613 14.41 18.30 -7.92
N ARG A 614 13.37 19.13 -8.02
CA ARG A 614 12.22 18.91 -8.90
C ARG A 614 12.09 20.10 -9.84
N LYS A 615 11.93 19.80 -11.12
CA LYS A 615 11.69 20.74 -12.20
C LYS A 615 10.24 20.65 -12.66
N ASP A 616 9.68 21.78 -13.09
CA ASP A 616 8.29 21.91 -13.57
C ASP A 616 7.27 21.45 -12.50
N LYS A 617 7.49 21.79 -11.23
CA LYS A 617 6.64 21.41 -10.11
C LYS A 617 5.18 21.74 -10.40
N ILE A 618 4.30 20.77 -10.25
CA ILE A 618 2.84 20.93 -10.40
C ILE A 618 2.28 21.33 -9.05
N GLU A 619 1.55 22.42 -9.01
CA GLU A 619 0.81 22.84 -7.83
C GLU A 619 -0.51 23.48 -8.16
N ARG A 620 -1.36 23.50 -7.16
CA ARG A 620 -2.64 24.19 -7.18
C ARG A 620 -2.40 25.69 -6.97
N LEU A 621 -2.88 26.49 -7.91
CA LEU A 621 -2.95 27.94 -7.78
C LEU A 621 -4.38 28.34 -7.47
N ARG A 622 -4.58 29.05 -6.38
CA ARG A 622 -5.87 29.57 -5.96
C ARG A 622 -5.99 31.03 -6.31
N VAL A 623 -7.07 31.35 -7.02
CA VAL A 623 -7.39 32.73 -7.43
C VAL A 623 -8.84 33.06 -7.06
N PRO A 624 -9.17 34.33 -6.80
CA PRO A 624 -10.56 34.76 -6.72
C PRO A 624 -11.26 34.53 -8.08
N TYR A 625 -12.48 33.99 -8.06
CA TYR A 625 -13.26 33.68 -9.26
C TYR A 625 -14.57 34.47 -9.31
N GLU A 626 -15.40 34.30 -8.31
CA GLU A 626 -16.64 35.03 -8.07
C GLU A 626 -16.68 35.56 -6.64
N ALA A 627 -17.64 36.42 -6.30
CA ALA A 627 -17.78 36.95 -4.95
C ALA A 627 -17.88 35.82 -3.91
N GLY A 628 -16.87 35.69 -3.07
CA GLY A 628 -16.74 34.61 -2.07
C GLY A 628 -16.23 33.27 -2.64
N VAL A 629 -16.16 33.08 -3.96
CA VAL A 629 -15.72 31.83 -4.59
C VAL A 629 -14.26 31.91 -5.01
N THR A 630 -13.46 30.92 -4.64
CA THR A 630 -12.12 30.73 -5.16
C THR A 630 -12.10 29.66 -6.26
N LEU A 631 -11.29 29.89 -7.28
CA LEU A 631 -10.99 28.90 -8.32
C LEU A 631 -9.60 28.34 -8.12
N ASP A 632 -9.52 27.07 -7.91
CA ASP A 632 -8.27 26.33 -7.89
C ASP A 632 -7.95 25.81 -9.29
N SER A 633 -6.75 26.06 -9.79
CA SER A 633 -6.25 25.52 -11.06
C SER A 633 -4.87 24.93 -10.89
N MET A 634 -4.50 23.98 -11.75
CA MET A 634 -3.19 23.35 -11.73
C MET A 634 -2.21 24.08 -12.65
N ALA A 635 -1.00 24.32 -12.14
CA ALA A 635 0.07 24.96 -12.92
C ALA A 635 1.45 24.38 -12.60
N ASN A 636 2.36 24.48 -13.56
CA ASN A 636 3.77 24.23 -13.31
C ASN A 636 4.38 25.49 -12.69
N VAL A 637 4.57 25.51 -11.37
CA VAL A 637 4.96 26.71 -10.63
C VAL A 637 6.47 27.00 -10.65
N GLY A 638 7.30 26.04 -11.10
CA GLY A 638 8.73 26.27 -11.24
C GLY A 638 9.59 25.13 -10.70
N HIS A 639 10.55 25.44 -9.83
CA HIS A 639 11.51 24.48 -9.29
C HIS A 639 11.45 24.42 -7.77
N ASP A 640 11.58 23.22 -7.20
CA ASP A 640 11.81 23.09 -5.76
C ASP A 640 13.05 22.25 -5.43
N TYR A 641 13.53 22.43 -4.22
CA TYR A 641 14.69 21.76 -3.66
C TYR A 641 14.42 21.35 -2.21
N SER A 642 14.73 20.12 -1.87
CA SER A 642 14.73 19.61 -0.49
C SER A 642 16.11 19.06 -0.15
N THR A 643 16.75 19.58 0.88
CA THR A 643 18.06 19.09 1.34
C THR A 643 18.01 18.88 2.84
N GLY A 644 18.37 17.69 3.31
CA GLY A 644 18.25 17.40 4.73
C GLY A 644 18.98 16.16 5.20
N VAL A 645 18.73 15.87 6.47
CA VAL A 645 19.30 14.73 7.19
C VAL A 645 18.18 13.96 7.88
N GLU A 646 18.21 12.65 7.76
CA GLU A 646 17.38 11.71 8.53
C GLU A 646 18.27 10.90 9.47
N LEU A 647 17.89 10.81 10.73
CA LEU A 647 18.54 9.97 11.73
C LEU A 647 17.56 8.90 12.18
N SER A 648 18.02 7.67 12.27
CA SER A 648 17.20 6.55 12.73
C SER A 648 18.04 5.68 13.67
N GLY A 649 17.46 5.38 14.84
CA GLY A 649 18.05 4.53 15.86
C GLY A 649 17.06 3.49 16.34
N GLN A 650 17.43 2.22 16.23
CA GLN A 650 16.76 1.11 16.88
C GLN A 650 17.64 0.63 18.00
N VAL A 651 17.18 0.80 19.25
CA VAL A 651 17.96 0.55 20.45
C VAL A 651 17.19 -0.38 21.39
N GLN A 652 17.79 -1.49 21.73
CA GLN A 652 17.31 -2.34 22.81
C GLN A 652 17.97 -1.87 24.11
N LEU A 653 17.25 -1.03 24.88
CA LEU A 653 17.77 -0.46 26.11
C LEU A 653 17.92 -1.52 27.21
N THR A 654 16.97 -2.45 27.28
CA THR A 654 17.00 -3.63 28.15
C THR A 654 16.39 -4.81 27.41
N ARG A 655 16.41 -6.03 27.99
CA ARG A 655 15.76 -7.21 27.38
C ARG A 655 14.24 -7.07 27.21
N TRP A 656 13.62 -6.18 27.96
CA TRP A 656 12.17 -5.95 27.96
C TRP A 656 11.76 -4.58 27.38
N TRP A 657 12.74 -3.72 27.00
CA TRP A 657 12.47 -2.37 26.48
C TRP A 657 13.23 -2.13 25.17
N ASN A 658 12.48 -2.03 24.08
CA ASN A 658 12.96 -1.64 22.77
C ASN A 658 12.46 -0.24 22.42
N MET A 659 13.34 0.60 21.92
CA MET A 659 13.05 1.97 21.50
C MET A 659 13.48 2.17 20.04
N ASN A 660 12.59 2.72 19.24
CA ASN A 660 12.90 3.26 17.92
C ASN A 660 12.77 4.78 17.99
N LEU A 661 13.82 5.49 17.64
CA LEU A 661 13.85 6.94 17.54
C LEU A 661 14.21 7.34 16.12
N ASN A 662 13.40 8.16 15.50
CA ASN A 662 13.59 8.66 14.16
C ASN A 662 13.41 10.17 14.16
N GLY A 663 14.23 10.88 13.39
CA GLY A 663 14.08 12.31 13.21
C GLY A 663 14.52 12.71 11.83
N SER A 664 13.84 13.67 11.26
CA SER A 664 14.22 14.32 10.02
C SER A 664 14.31 15.84 10.21
N LEU A 665 15.26 16.43 9.53
CA LEU A 665 15.43 17.88 9.44
C LEU A 665 15.81 18.19 8.01
N TYR A 666 15.00 19.01 7.33
CA TYR A 666 15.33 19.42 5.97
C TYR A 666 14.94 20.85 5.66
N HIS A 667 15.77 21.49 4.86
CA HIS A 667 15.50 22.78 4.28
C HIS A 667 14.77 22.59 2.94
N TYR A 668 13.60 23.21 2.82
CA TYR A 668 12.79 23.25 1.61
C TYR A 668 12.85 24.63 1.00
N LYS A 669 13.01 24.69 -0.31
CA LYS A 669 13.03 25.94 -1.08
C LYS A 669 12.23 25.74 -2.36
N VAL A 670 11.29 26.64 -2.62
CA VAL A 670 10.55 26.69 -3.89
C VAL A 670 10.75 28.03 -4.60
N LYS A 671 11.01 27.94 -5.90
CA LYS A 671 11.10 29.09 -6.80
C LYS A 671 9.80 29.15 -7.57
N ASN A 672 8.88 30.03 -7.17
CA ASN A 672 7.56 30.18 -7.78
C ASN A 672 7.59 31.29 -8.84
N GLN A 673 7.36 30.93 -10.13
CA GLN A 673 7.36 31.88 -11.23
C GLN A 673 6.11 32.79 -11.29
N TYR A 674 5.06 32.46 -10.54
CA TYR A 674 3.80 33.24 -10.50
C TYR A 674 3.80 34.27 -9.36
N LYS A 675 4.78 34.25 -8.47
CA LYS A 675 4.86 35.20 -7.38
C LYS A 675 5.51 36.50 -7.86
N THR A 676 4.84 37.62 -7.62
CA THR A 676 5.34 38.95 -7.99
C THR A 676 6.62 39.26 -7.20
N GLY A 677 7.72 39.61 -7.90
CA GLY A 677 9.01 39.86 -7.28
C GLY A 677 10.00 38.69 -7.29
N GLY A 678 9.59 37.50 -7.73
CA GLY A 678 10.50 36.36 -7.84
C GLY A 678 11.08 35.84 -6.52
N GLU A 679 10.44 36.15 -5.39
CA GLU A 679 10.89 35.74 -4.08
C GLU A 679 10.77 34.22 -3.92
N ASN A 680 11.83 33.60 -3.40
CA ASN A 680 11.82 32.18 -3.06
C ASN A 680 11.13 31.98 -1.72
N GLU A 681 10.25 31.02 -1.63
CA GLU A 681 9.76 30.57 -0.35
C GLU A 681 10.66 29.48 0.21
N THR A 682 10.95 29.59 1.50
CA THR A 682 11.81 28.64 2.19
C THR A 682 11.21 28.26 3.52
N SER A 683 11.35 26.98 3.88
CA SER A 683 11.01 26.51 5.22
C SER A 683 12.06 25.52 5.71
N THR A 684 12.19 25.45 7.02
CA THR A 684 12.93 24.38 7.68
C THR A 684 11.92 23.46 8.34
N ASN A 685 11.80 22.28 7.79
CA ASN A 685 10.85 21.27 8.23
C ASN A 685 11.57 20.24 9.09
N TYR A 686 10.92 19.78 10.14
CA TYR A 686 11.47 18.78 11.04
C TYR A 686 10.37 17.92 11.61
N ASP A 687 10.66 16.65 11.82
CA ASP A 687 9.83 15.72 12.53
C ASP A 687 10.65 14.82 13.44
N VAL A 688 10.04 14.40 14.54
CA VAL A 688 10.61 13.42 15.48
C VAL A 688 9.54 12.42 15.83
N MET A 689 9.85 11.16 15.65
CA MET A 689 9.00 10.05 16.00
C MET A 689 9.72 9.12 16.96
N TRP A 690 9.05 8.72 18.03
CA TRP A 690 9.56 7.71 18.95
C TRP A 690 8.51 6.61 19.18
N ASN A 691 8.99 5.40 19.20
CA ASN A 691 8.18 4.21 19.46
C ASN A 691 8.87 3.40 20.53
N ASN A 692 8.16 3.08 21.62
CA ASN A 692 8.66 2.29 22.71
C ASN A 692 7.82 1.03 22.86
N SER A 693 8.45 -0.13 22.89
CA SER A 693 7.82 -1.40 23.15
C SER A 693 8.37 -2.00 24.44
N PHE A 694 7.48 -2.35 25.36
CA PHE A 694 7.78 -2.91 26.67
C PHE A 694 7.19 -4.31 26.77
N ASP A 695 8.03 -5.34 26.88
CA ASP A 695 7.63 -6.71 27.18
C ASP A 695 7.51 -6.85 28.71
N VAL A 696 6.31 -6.49 29.25
CA VAL A 696 6.07 -6.36 30.71
C VAL A 696 5.96 -7.73 31.38
N PHE A 697 5.29 -8.68 30.72
CA PHE A 697 5.12 -10.06 31.16
C PHE A 697 5.32 -11.02 30.00
N LYS A 698 5.45 -12.32 30.28
CA LYS A 698 5.68 -13.36 29.27
C LYS A 698 4.75 -13.28 28.04
N TYR A 699 3.54 -12.75 28.21
CA TYR A 699 2.51 -12.66 27.15
C TYR A 699 1.91 -11.26 26.99
N THR A 700 2.54 -10.23 27.57
CA THR A 700 2.00 -8.86 27.52
C THR A 700 3.05 -7.90 27.01
N ARG A 701 2.76 -7.26 25.90
CA ARG A 701 3.54 -6.17 25.34
C ARG A 701 2.71 -4.88 25.40
N ILE A 702 3.34 -3.79 25.85
CA ILE A 702 2.79 -2.44 25.83
C ILE A 702 3.61 -1.66 24.81
N GLN A 703 2.94 -0.93 23.93
CA GLN A 703 3.58 -0.01 22.99
C GLN A 703 3.11 1.41 23.27
N VAL A 704 4.06 2.35 23.26
CA VAL A 704 3.80 3.77 23.44
C VAL A 704 4.52 4.52 22.33
N ASP A 705 3.76 5.19 21.51
CA ASP A 705 4.22 5.92 20.33
C ASP A 705 3.99 7.41 20.50
N GLY A 706 4.87 8.21 19.94
CA GLY A 706 4.71 9.65 19.87
C GLY A 706 5.31 10.20 18.59
N ASN A 707 4.64 11.19 18.03
CA ASN A 707 5.06 11.89 16.83
C ASN A 707 4.96 13.39 17.05
N PHE A 708 6.01 14.12 16.70
CA PHE A 708 6.07 15.55 16.71
C PHE A 708 6.47 16.07 15.33
N VAL A 709 5.64 16.93 14.74
CA VAL A 709 5.85 17.47 13.39
C VAL A 709 5.90 18.98 13.48
N GLY A 710 6.96 19.55 12.93
CA GLY A 710 7.15 21.01 12.81
C GLY A 710 6.29 21.62 11.69
N PRO A 711 6.31 22.96 11.58
CA PRO A 711 5.59 23.67 10.54
C PRO A 711 6.13 23.34 9.14
N SER A 712 5.28 23.47 8.15
CA SER A 712 5.63 23.34 6.72
C SER A 712 5.05 24.51 5.94
N VAL A 713 5.69 24.85 4.83
CA VAL A 713 5.28 25.94 3.92
C VAL A 713 4.84 25.36 2.60
N THR A 714 3.75 25.91 2.04
CA THR A 714 3.31 25.66 0.66
C THR A 714 3.82 26.74 -0.28
N THR A 715 3.60 26.64 -1.60
CA THR A 715 3.99 27.68 -2.59
C THR A 715 3.16 28.97 -2.49
N GLN A 716 2.07 28.96 -1.75
CA GLN A 716 1.23 30.14 -1.53
C GLN A 716 1.26 30.69 -0.09
N GLY A 717 2.05 30.09 0.82
CA GLY A 717 2.26 30.52 2.20
C GLY A 717 2.14 29.44 3.25
#